data_b1de3c59edb8e3824d6ee7621fc74f81
#
_entry.id   b1de3c59edb8e3824d6ee7621fc74f81
#
_cell.length_a   1.000
_cell.length_b   1.000
_cell.length_c   1.000
_cell.angle_alpha   90.00
_cell.angle_beta   90.00
_cell.angle_gamma   90.00
#
_symmetry.space_group_name_H-M   'P 1'
#
loop_
_entity.id
_entity.type
_entity.pdbx_description
1 polymer ?
#
loop_
_entity_poly.entity_id
_entity_poly.type
_entity_poly.pdbx_seq_one_letter_code
_entity_poly.pdbx_strand_id
1 'polypeptide(L)'
;MLYLARRPAVSLMAVFSIVVGLVAVLPSDAGARRLAGFEPLGAQSGRFTLFESGQVRPLALSPSGKFLFAANTPDNRLEVFRIESHGLEHRASIPVGLEPVAVAARNDKEIWVVNHLSDSVSVVELTQGGNNGRVVRTLLVGDEPRDIVFGGAQKDRAFITTAHRGQNVPYDPQLTTPGVGRADVWVFDANQLGTTLTGTPLTIVTLFSDTPRALAVTPDGSKVYAAAFHSGNRTTTLHEQFIPNGGQAAGGLPAPNTSADGTPQPEVGLIVKFNGTHWVDELNRVWDDKVRFSLPDKDVFVINANANPPAQLSGAAGFYQGVGTILFNMVVNPVNGKVYVSNTEAENEKRFEGPGVFAGHSIRGKFSKTRITVLGPGGSVTPRHLNKHINYAVCCDAVPNAENGKSLAIPQEMAVTSDGETLYVATLGTSKIGVFDTQALENDTFTPNTADQIEVSGGGLTGLVLHESKNRLYTLTRFDNSIAVIDTVSGVEIAHVAMPNPEPANVVAGRPFLYDTTLSSSHGDLSCASCHVYGDFDSLAWDLGNPDGAVQPIPGPFEVAPSVFGLPDTHHPLKGPMTTQSLRGMANHGPMHWRGDRTGGNANPSAQPDSGSFDEVAAFKAFLGAFPNLLGRNEPIEEADMDKFTDFILQVSYPPNPVRRIDNQLTASQ
;
A
#
# COMPACT_ATOMS: atom_id res chain seq x y z
N MET A 1 -49.05 -33.56 -31.49
CA MET A 1 -48.71 -33.71 -32.91
C MET A 1 -47.39 -33.04 -33.14
N LEU A 2 -46.41 -33.86 -33.50
CA LEU A 2 -45.02 -33.50 -33.81
C LEU A 2 -44.95 -32.56 -35.01
N TYR A 3 -43.99 -31.62 -34.98
CA TYR A 3 -43.18 -31.26 -36.13
C TYR A 3 -41.76 -30.90 -35.70
N LEU A 4 -40.86 -31.79 -35.94
CA LEU A 4 -39.39 -31.63 -35.91
C LEU A 4 -39.01 -30.89 -37.22
N ALA A 5 -38.31 -29.79 -37.11
CA ALA A 5 -37.58 -29.21 -38.24
C ALA A 5 -36.08 -29.28 -37.96
N ARG A 6 -35.43 -30.18 -38.69
CA ARG A 6 -33.98 -30.32 -38.81
C ARG A 6 -33.38 -29.07 -39.44
N ARG A 7 -32.34 -28.52 -38.87
CA ARG A 7 -31.39 -27.60 -39.54
C ARG A 7 -30.04 -28.29 -39.74
N PRO A 8 -29.40 -28.10 -40.89
CA PRO A 8 -28.21 -28.90 -41.26
C PRO A 8 -26.94 -28.36 -40.59
N ALA A 9 -26.18 -29.25 -40.01
CA ALA A 9 -24.84 -29.06 -39.48
C ALA A 9 -23.80 -29.18 -40.60
N VAL A 10 -23.51 -28.11 -41.35
CA VAL A 10 -22.48 -28.19 -42.44
C VAL A 10 -21.61 -26.93 -42.53
N SER A 11 -21.68 -25.96 -41.64
CA SER A 11 -20.85 -24.73 -41.79
C SER A 11 -19.73 -24.55 -40.74
N LEU A 12 -19.58 -25.43 -39.75
CA LEU A 12 -18.56 -25.24 -38.70
C LEU A 12 -17.27 -26.06 -38.90
N MET A 13 -17.27 -27.03 -39.83
CA MET A 13 -16.07 -27.85 -40.06
C MET A 13 -15.07 -27.27 -41.08
N ALA A 14 -15.49 -26.33 -41.93
CA ALA A 14 -14.58 -25.75 -42.93
C ALA A 14 -13.67 -24.66 -42.37
N VAL A 15 -14.09 -23.94 -41.30
CA VAL A 15 -13.29 -22.89 -40.69
C VAL A 15 -12.21 -23.46 -39.75
N PHE A 16 -12.50 -24.58 -39.08
CA PHE A 16 -11.51 -25.25 -38.22
C PHE A 16 -10.39 -25.95 -38.99
N SER A 17 -10.66 -26.44 -40.21
CA SER A 17 -9.65 -27.08 -41.03
C SER A 17 -8.63 -26.12 -41.68
N ILE A 18 -9.00 -24.86 -41.85
CA ILE A 18 -8.07 -23.85 -42.42
C ILE A 18 -7.10 -23.34 -41.35
N VAL A 19 -7.52 -23.24 -40.09
CA VAL A 19 -6.63 -22.78 -39.00
C VAL A 19 -5.63 -23.87 -38.58
N VAL A 20 -6.01 -25.13 -38.63
CA VAL A 20 -5.10 -26.24 -38.32
C VAL A 20 -4.10 -26.52 -39.49
N GLY A 21 -4.46 -26.18 -40.73
CA GLY A 21 -3.57 -26.32 -41.88
C GLY A 21 -2.44 -25.29 -41.97
N LEU A 22 -2.56 -24.14 -41.31
CA LEU A 22 -1.50 -23.12 -41.33
C LEU A 22 -0.44 -23.30 -40.24
N VAL A 23 -0.67 -24.15 -39.23
CA VAL A 23 0.30 -24.44 -38.16
C VAL A 23 1.30 -25.56 -38.56
N ALA A 24 1.10 -26.22 -39.69
CA ALA A 24 1.91 -27.41 -40.10
C ALA A 24 3.05 -27.09 -41.08
N VAL A 25 3.36 -25.82 -41.38
CA VAL A 25 4.49 -25.48 -42.27
C VAL A 25 5.30 -24.36 -41.65
N LEU A 26 5.96 -24.65 -40.52
CA LEU A 26 7.13 -23.90 -40.10
C LEU A 26 8.33 -24.85 -40.20
N PRO A 27 9.41 -24.45 -40.89
CA PRO A 27 10.61 -25.25 -40.95
C PRO A 27 11.25 -25.34 -39.56
N SER A 28 11.61 -26.55 -39.17
CA SER A 28 12.35 -26.86 -37.95
C SER A 28 13.80 -26.45 -38.08
N ASP A 29 14.07 -25.16 -38.11
CA ASP A 29 15.41 -24.57 -37.88
C ASP A 29 15.31 -23.04 -37.72
N ALA A 30 14.54 -22.60 -36.72
CA ALA A 30 14.80 -21.29 -36.15
C ALA A 30 15.58 -21.55 -34.87
N GLY A 31 16.89 -21.62 -35.02
CA GLY A 31 17.78 -21.55 -33.89
C GLY A 31 17.36 -20.38 -33.00
N ALA A 32 17.25 -20.63 -31.69
CA ALA A 32 17.00 -19.62 -30.68
C ALA A 32 17.97 -18.46 -30.92
N ARG A 33 17.55 -17.45 -31.67
CA ARG A 33 18.19 -16.15 -31.61
C ARG A 33 17.95 -15.67 -30.19
N ARG A 34 18.95 -15.85 -29.33
CA ARG A 34 19.09 -15.00 -28.16
C ARG A 34 18.94 -13.58 -28.69
N LEU A 35 17.93 -12.88 -28.24
CA LEU A 35 17.83 -11.43 -28.38
C LEU A 35 19.08 -10.86 -27.71
N ALA A 36 20.12 -10.67 -28.53
CA ALA A 36 21.33 -9.99 -28.11
C ALA A 36 20.97 -8.52 -28.06
N GLY A 37 21.01 -7.93 -26.88
CA GLY A 37 21.12 -6.50 -26.73
C GLY A 37 20.02 -5.80 -25.91
N PHE A 38 19.30 -6.46 -25.00
CA PHE A 38 18.64 -5.74 -23.92
C PHE A 38 19.46 -5.92 -22.63
N GLU A 39 20.42 -5.03 -22.43
CA GLU A 39 20.85 -4.74 -21.07
C GLU A 39 19.68 -3.97 -20.41
N PRO A 40 19.20 -4.38 -19.24
CA PRO A 40 18.22 -3.58 -18.50
C PRO A 40 18.81 -2.19 -18.27
N LEU A 41 18.07 -1.13 -18.60
CA LEU A 41 18.37 0.21 -18.10
C LEU A 41 18.38 0.12 -16.57
N GLY A 42 19.55 0.13 -15.95
CA GLY A 42 19.70 -0.09 -14.50
C GLY A 42 20.49 -1.32 -14.09
N ALA A 43 20.93 -2.20 -15.03
CA ALA A 43 21.95 -3.19 -14.72
C ALA A 43 23.32 -2.52 -14.56
N GLN A 44 23.41 -1.54 -13.67
CA GLN A 44 24.69 -1.17 -13.08
C GLN A 44 25.10 -2.28 -12.11
N SER A 45 26.30 -2.72 -12.28
CA SER A 45 27.12 -3.72 -11.65
C SER A 45 27.04 -3.86 -10.11
N GLY A 46 25.89 -3.95 -9.49
CA GLY A 46 25.79 -4.08 -8.04
C GLY A 46 24.44 -4.67 -7.64
N ARG A 47 24.26 -5.91 -7.71
CA ARG A 47 23.53 -6.88 -6.89
C ARG A 47 22.41 -6.39 -5.93
N PHE A 48 21.83 -5.18 -6.06
CA PHE A 48 20.71 -4.70 -5.28
C PHE A 48 19.41 -4.86 -6.08
N THR A 49 18.40 -5.50 -5.48
CA THR A 49 17.04 -5.60 -6.02
C THR A 49 16.13 -4.79 -5.15
N LEU A 50 15.43 -3.83 -5.72
CA LEU A 50 14.53 -2.95 -5.01
C LEU A 50 13.13 -3.55 -4.97
N PHE A 51 12.69 -3.95 -3.78
CA PHE A 51 11.32 -4.45 -3.55
C PHE A 51 10.38 -3.40 -2.96
N GLU A 52 10.90 -2.33 -2.41
CA GLU A 52 10.17 -1.23 -1.77
C GLU A 52 9.14 -1.73 -0.74
N SER A 53 9.56 -2.64 0.15
CA SER A 53 8.70 -3.20 1.19
C SER A 53 8.33 -2.15 2.24
N GLY A 54 7.03 -2.05 2.54
CA GLY A 54 6.51 -1.09 3.51
C GLY A 54 6.75 -1.51 4.96
N GLN A 55 7.66 -0.82 5.65
CA GLN A 55 7.95 -1.04 7.07
C GLN A 55 6.70 -0.82 7.94
N VAL A 56 6.54 -1.63 8.99
CA VAL A 56 5.37 -1.56 9.89
C VAL A 56 5.76 -1.13 11.29
N ARG A 57 6.73 -1.84 11.89
CA ARG A 57 7.26 -1.58 13.23
C ARG A 57 8.78 -1.79 13.22
N PRO A 58 9.50 -0.96 12.47
CA PRO A 58 10.92 -1.21 12.24
C PRO A 58 11.81 -0.92 13.45
N LEU A 59 11.29 -0.31 14.52
CA LEU A 59 12.03 0.04 15.72
C LEU A 59 11.43 -0.64 16.96
N ALA A 60 12.28 -1.07 17.90
CA ALA A 60 11.86 -1.52 19.21
C ALA A 60 12.90 -1.16 20.29
N LEU A 61 12.43 -0.74 21.47
CA LEU A 61 13.28 -0.61 22.66
C LEU A 61 13.43 -1.96 23.36
N SER A 62 14.60 -2.22 23.93
CA SER A 62 14.72 -3.29 24.91
C SER A 62 13.91 -2.96 26.17
N PRO A 63 13.37 -3.94 26.91
CA PRO A 63 12.60 -3.69 28.12
C PRO A 63 13.37 -2.89 29.19
N SER A 64 14.70 -3.01 29.24
CA SER A 64 15.54 -2.19 30.14
C SER A 64 15.76 -0.76 29.67
N GLY A 65 15.34 -0.39 28.43
CA GLY A 65 15.62 0.89 27.81
C GLY A 65 17.09 1.14 27.46
N LYS A 66 17.94 0.08 27.46
CA LYS A 66 19.37 0.22 27.17
C LYS A 66 19.72 0.14 25.70
N PHE A 67 18.88 -0.55 24.93
CA PHE A 67 19.12 -0.80 23.51
C PHE A 67 17.92 -0.35 22.68
N LEU A 68 18.24 0.13 21.50
CA LEU A 68 17.30 0.31 20.38
C LEU A 68 17.66 -0.71 19.31
N PHE A 69 16.64 -1.41 18.82
CA PHE A 69 16.73 -2.38 17.74
C PHE A 69 16.07 -1.78 16.50
N ALA A 70 16.71 -1.90 15.34
CA ALA A 70 16.19 -1.42 14.09
C ALA A 70 16.22 -2.51 13.01
N ALA A 71 15.09 -2.74 12.36
CA ALA A 71 15.00 -3.55 11.15
C ALA A 71 15.54 -2.74 9.96
N ASN A 72 16.74 -3.06 9.52
CA ASN A 72 17.39 -2.47 8.35
C ASN A 72 16.90 -3.20 7.09
N THR A 73 15.77 -2.75 6.55
CA THR A 73 15.06 -3.39 5.44
C THR A 73 15.94 -3.58 4.20
N PRO A 74 16.62 -2.54 3.67
CA PRO A 74 17.41 -2.69 2.45
C PRO A 74 18.67 -3.54 2.61
N ASP A 75 19.18 -3.72 3.83
CA ASP A 75 20.40 -4.49 4.09
C ASP A 75 20.14 -5.90 4.68
N ASN A 76 18.86 -6.26 4.90
CA ASN A 76 18.46 -7.55 5.45
C ASN A 76 19.10 -7.85 6.81
N ARG A 77 19.13 -6.86 7.71
CA ARG A 77 19.79 -6.94 9.01
C ARG A 77 18.93 -6.40 10.14
N LEU A 78 19.22 -6.91 11.33
CA LEU A 78 18.88 -6.28 12.60
C LEU A 78 20.07 -5.43 13.04
N GLU A 79 19.88 -4.12 13.16
CA GLU A 79 20.86 -3.22 13.74
C GLU A 79 20.60 -3.07 15.24
N VAL A 80 21.67 -3.11 16.04
CA VAL A 80 21.63 -2.98 17.50
C VAL A 80 22.36 -1.72 17.90
N PHE A 81 21.65 -0.80 18.55
CA PHE A 81 22.21 0.43 19.08
C PHE A 81 22.12 0.45 20.59
N ARG A 82 23.20 0.87 21.25
CA ARG A 82 23.17 1.23 22.66
C ARG A 82 22.71 2.67 22.79
N ILE A 83 21.80 2.90 23.74
CA ILE A 83 21.25 4.22 24.01
C ILE A 83 22.14 4.92 25.03
N GLU A 84 22.87 5.92 24.57
CA GLU A 84 23.77 6.76 25.37
C GLU A 84 23.12 8.09 25.76
N SER A 85 23.81 8.89 26.58
CA SER A 85 23.31 10.21 27.00
C SER A 85 23.17 11.20 25.85
N HIS A 86 24.00 11.05 24.81
CA HIS A 86 24.09 12.01 23.70
C HIS A 86 23.64 11.44 22.35
N GLY A 87 23.01 10.26 22.33
CA GLY A 87 22.54 9.66 21.08
C GLY A 87 22.59 8.15 21.09
N LEU A 88 22.87 7.57 19.93
CA LEU A 88 22.92 6.13 19.69
C LEU A 88 24.34 5.71 19.32
N GLU A 89 24.81 4.63 19.94
CA GLU A 89 26.08 3.97 19.57
C GLU A 89 25.78 2.63 18.90
N HIS A 90 26.16 2.48 17.63
CA HIS A 90 25.99 1.23 16.90
C HIS A 90 26.85 0.13 17.51
N ARG A 91 26.30 -1.05 17.78
CA ARG A 91 26.94 -2.18 18.48
C ARG A 91 27.08 -3.42 17.63
N ALA A 92 26.05 -3.77 16.89
CA ALA A 92 26.05 -4.96 16.08
C ALA A 92 25.11 -4.83 14.89
N SER A 93 25.46 -5.54 13.81
CA SER A 93 24.66 -5.68 12.60
C SER A 93 24.51 -7.18 12.32
N ILE A 94 23.31 -7.72 12.50
CA ILE A 94 23.03 -9.15 12.53
C ILE A 94 22.21 -9.53 11.30
N PRO A 95 22.73 -10.39 10.40
CA PRO A 95 21.96 -10.86 9.25
C PRO A 95 20.68 -11.59 9.67
N VAL A 96 19.56 -11.26 9.02
CA VAL A 96 18.25 -11.88 9.20
C VAL A 96 17.68 -12.34 7.85
N GLY A 97 16.37 -12.55 7.74
CA GLY A 97 15.73 -12.87 6.46
C GLY A 97 15.56 -11.63 5.56
N LEU A 98 14.97 -11.86 4.37
CA LEU A 98 14.84 -10.85 3.32
C LEU A 98 13.80 -9.80 3.68
N GLU A 99 14.16 -8.52 3.49
CA GLU A 99 13.30 -7.35 3.72
C GLU A 99 12.65 -7.36 5.12
N PRO A 100 13.40 -7.21 6.22
CA PRO A 100 12.84 -7.13 7.56
C PRO A 100 12.03 -5.82 7.71
N VAL A 101 10.79 -5.93 8.20
CA VAL A 101 9.83 -4.80 8.28
C VAL A 101 9.31 -4.52 9.69
N ALA A 102 9.52 -5.46 10.62
CA ALA A 102 9.12 -5.27 12.01
C ALA A 102 10.07 -5.99 12.97
N VAL A 103 10.20 -5.44 14.18
CA VAL A 103 11.02 -6.00 15.25
C VAL A 103 10.30 -5.88 16.59
N ALA A 104 10.41 -6.92 17.42
CA ALA A 104 9.91 -6.91 18.79
C ALA A 104 10.95 -7.51 19.75
N ALA A 105 11.22 -6.81 20.84
CA ALA A 105 12.11 -7.29 21.89
C ALA A 105 11.30 -8.06 22.95
N ARG A 106 11.51 -9.36 23.04
CA ARG A 106 10.92 -10.18 24.11
C ARG A 106 11.58 -9.87 25.46
N ASN A 107 12.88 -9.70 25.45
CA ASN A 107 13.71 -9.26 26.58
C ASN A 107 14.98 -8.59 26.03
N ASP A 108 15.92 -8.20 26.92
CA ASP A 108 17.15 -7.52 26.51
C ASP A 108 18.10 -8.36 25.65
N LYS A 109 17.85 -9.65 25.50
CA LYS A 109 18.71 -10.58 24.78
C LYS A 109 18.03 -11.32 23.63
N GLU A 110 16.71 -11.44 23.66
CA GLU A 110 15.93 -12.17 22.66
C GLU A 110 15.06 -11.20 21.87
N ILE A 111 15.36 -11.07 20.58
CA ILE A 111 14.73 -10.15 19.66
C ILE A 111 14.15 -10.93 18.48
N TRP A 112 12.90 -10.66 18.12
CA TRP A 112 12.21 -11.29 17.02
C TRP A 112 12.07 -10.30 15.87
N VAL A 113 12.48 -10.71 14.66
CA VAL A 113 12.49 -9.88 13.46
C VAL A 113 11.62 -10.51 12.38
N VAL A 114 10.64 -9.77 11.88
CA VAL A 114 9.73 -10.22 10.81
C VAL A 114 10.38 -9.94 9.47
N ASN A 115 10.60 -10.97 8.67
CA ASN A 115 11.23 -10.92 7.36
C ASN A 115 10.15 -11.06 6.28
N HIS A 116 9.78 -9.94 5.68
CA HIS A 116 8.62 -9.81 4.81
C HIS A 116 8.66 -10.71 3.58
N LEU A 117 9.81 -10.78 2.90
CA LEU A 117 9.92 -11.50 1.62
C LEU A 117 10.56 -12.90 1.73
N SER A 118 10.87 -13.36 2.92
CA SER A 118 11.29 -14.74 3.15
C SER A 118 10.33 -15.54 4.02
N ASP A 119 9.09 -15.08 4.18
CA ASP A 119 7.98 -15.76 4.87
C ASP A 119 8.39 -16.31 6.23
N SER A 120 9.11 -15.51 7.00
CA SER A 120 9.77 -16.01 8.21
C SER A 120 9.90 -14.97 9.32
N VAL A 121 10.17 -15.47 10.52
CA VAL A 121 10.57 -14.66 11.67
C VAL A 121 11.91 -15.16 12.19
N SER A 122 12.90 -14.27 12.26
CA SER A 122 14.20 -14.57 12.85
C SER A 122 14.16 -14.31 14.35
N VAL A 123 14.45 -15.33 15.16
CA VAL A 123 14.69 -15.19 16.61
C VAL A 123 16.18 -14.97 16.81
N VAL A 124 16.55 -13.80 17.28
CA VAL A 124 17.94 -13.37 17.49
C VAL A 124 18.27 -13.41 18.97
N GLU A 125 19.41 -14.02 19.30
CA GLU A 125 20.01 -14.00 20.63
C GLU A 125 21.20 -13.06 20.65
N LEU A 126 21.17 -12.04 21.53
CA LEU A 126 22.29 -11.14 21.75
C LEU A 126 23.29 -11.74 22.75
N THR A 127 24.56 -11.53 22.45
CA THR A 127 25.70 -11.96 23.28
C THR A 127 26.62 -10.78 23.56
N GLN A 128 27.58 -10.97 24.47
CA GLN A 128 28.62 -9.98 24.82
C GLN A 128 28.04 -8.59 25.17
N GLY A 129 26.88 -8.53 25.86
CA GLY A 129 26.27 -7.28 26.28
C GLY A 129 25.73 -6.44 25.12
N GLY A 130 25.28 -7.08 24.05
CA GLY A 130 24.73 -6.41 22.84
C GLY A 130 25.77 -6.13 21.76
N ASN A 131 27.05 -6.42 21.98
CA ASN A 131 28.11 -6.20 20.98
C ASN A 131 28.16 -7.27 19.89
N ASN A 132 27.35 -8.33 20.02
CA ASN A 132 27.24 -9.40 19.05
C ASN A 132 25.90 -10.12 19.22
N GLY A 133 25.49 -10.86 18.19
CA GLY A 133 24.28 -11.67 18.21
C GLY A 133 24.21 -12.61 17.02
N ARG A 134 23.25 -13.52 17.06
CA ARG A 134 23.02 -14.47 15.98
C ARG A 134 21.56 -14.88 15.93
N VAL A 135 21.07 -15.25 14.77
CA VAL A 135 19.82 -15.96 14.62
C VAL A 135 19.96 -17.37 15.20
N VAL A 136 19.18 -17.67 16.22
CA VAL A 136 19.14 -18.98 16.87
C VAL A 136 18.00 -19.84 16.36
N ARG A 137 16.98 -19.22 15.74
CA ARG A 137 15.82 -19.88 15.18
C ARG A 137 15.26 -19.08 14.01
N THR A 138 14.76 -19.75 12.98
CA THR A 138 13.95 -19.15 11.92
C THR A 138 12.61 -19.85 11.90
N LEU A 139 11.55 -19.13 12.27
CA LEU A 139 10.19 -19.64 12.24
C LEU A 139 9.63 -19.37 10.84
N LEU A 140 9.00 -20.37 10.22
CA LEU A 140 8.30 -20.19 8.95
C LEU A 140 6.84 -19.87 9.21
N VAL A 141 6.31 -18.89 8.47
CA VAL A 141 4.94 -18.38 8.59
C VAL A 141 4.29 -18.28 7.22
N GLY A 142 3.08 -17.71 7.14
CA GLY A 142 2.42 -17.42 5.88
C GLY A 142 3.16 -16.35 5.06
N ASP A 143 2.69 -16.12 3.85
CA ASP A 143 3.27 -15.19 2.88
C ASP A 143 3.24 -13.74 3.39
N GLU A 144 4.27 -13.00 3.08
CA GLU A 144 4.42 -11.58 3.39
C GLU A 144 4.10 -11.20 4.85
N PRO A 145 4.79 -11.78 5.86
CA PRO A 145 4.59 -11.37 7.24
C PRO A 145 4.94 -9.89 7.44
N ARG A 146 4.16 -9.17 8.27
CA ARG A 146 4.24 -7.70 8.34
C ARG A 146 4.50 -7.15 9.73
N ASP A 147 3.83 -7.64 10.77
CA ASP A 147 3.98 -7.10 12.13
C ASP A 147 4.08 -8.22 13.17
N ILE A 148 4.60 -7.87 14.35
CA ILE A 148 4.72 -8.76 15.49
C ILE A 148 4.49 -8.03 16.82
N VAL A 149 3.68 -8.64 17.69
CA VAL A 149 3.53 -8.21 19.09
C VAL A 149 3.53 -9.41 20.02
N PHE A 150 3.94 -9.20 21.28
CA PHE A 150 3.80 -10.17 22.34
C PHE A 150 2.55 -9.91 23.16
N GLY A 151 1.66 -10.90 23.26
CA GLY A 151 0.41 -10.86 24.03
C GLY A 151 0.25 -12.08 24.94
N GLY A 152 -0.93 -12.23 25.52
CA GLY A 152 -1.22 -13.19 26.59
C GLY A 152 -0.86 -12.64 27.97
N ALA A 153 -1.39 -13.26 29.03
CA ALA A 153 -1.21 -12.79 30.40
C ALA A 153 0.26 -12.67 30.85
N GLN A 154 1.15 -13.47 30.27
CA GLN A 154 2.58 -13.44 30.55
C GLN A 154 3.37 -12.76 29.43
N LYS A 155 2.72 -12.25 28.37
CA LYS A 155 3.34 -11.72 27.16
C LYS A 155 4.35 -12.70 26.53
N ASP A 156 4.02 -13.97 26.55
CA ASP A 156 4.83 -15.08 26.04
C ASP A 156 4.30 -15.67 24.73
N ARG A 157 3.22 -15.09 24.20
CA ARG A 157 2.64 -15.46 22.90
C ARG A 157 3.00 -14.41 21.86
N ALA A 158 3.73 -14.82 20.82
CA ALA A 158 4.05 -13.97 19.69
C ALA A 158 2.92 -14.07 18.64
N PHE A 159 2.34 -12.93 18.26
CA PHE A 159 1.33 -12.80 17.22
C PHE A 159 1.98 -12.16 16.00
N ILE A 160 1.85 -12.78 14.82
CA ILE A 160 2.48 -12.35 13.57
C ILE A 160 1.41 -12.28 12.48
N THR A 161 1.25 -11.13 11.81
CA THR A 161 0.34 -10.97 10.68
C THR A 161 0.97 -11.50 9.40
N THR A 162 0.20 -12.26 8.60
CA THR A 162 0.60 -12.77 7.28
C THR A 162 -0.60 -12.83 6.33
N ALA A 163 -0.35 -12.92 5.04
CA ALA A 163 -1.40 -13.36 4.12
C ALA A 163 -1.66 -14.86 4.29
N HIS A 164 -2.92 -15.29 4.09
CA HIS A 164 -3.32 -16.71 4.11
C HIS A 164 -2.96 -17.36 2.77
N ARG A 165 -1.68 -17.44 2.48
CA ARG A 165 -1.11 -18.06 1.27
C ARG A 165 0.38 -18.34 1.49
N GLY A 166 1.02 -18.93 0.50
CA GLY A 166 2.45 -19.22 0.54
C GLY A 166 2.74 -20.69 0.83
N GLN A 167 4.02 -21.05 0.80
CA GLN A 167 4.49 -22.45 0.89
C GLN A 167 4.30 -23.06 2.26
N ASN A 168 4.22 -22.25 3.31
CA ASN A 168 4.13 -22.70 4.70
C ASN A 168 2.69 -22.79 5.21
N VAL A 169 1.71 -22.28 4.47
CA VAL A 169 0.30 -22.43 4.79
C VAL A 169 -0.15 -23.82 4.42
N PRO A 170 -0.88 -24.56 5.28
CA PRO A 170 -1.48 -25.83 4.92
C PRO A 170 -2.30 -25.67 3.64
N TYR A 171 -2.16 -26.64 2.71
CA TYR A 171 -2.90 -26.60 1.46
C TYR A 171 -4.40 -26.54 1.74
N ASP A 172 -4.97 -25.43 1.38
CA ASP A 172 -6.39 -25.19 1.27
C ASP A 172 -6.61 -24.69 -0.17
N PRO A 173 -7.64 -25.08 -0.91
CA PRO A 173 -8.01 -24.43 -2.16
C PRO A 173 -8.50 -22.99 -1.90
N GLN A 174 -7.59 -22.18 -1.41
CA GLN A 174 -7.73 -20.89 -0.73
C GLN A 174 -8.65 -19.92 -1.45
N LEU A 175 -8.56 -19.89 -2.77
CA LEU A 175 -9.33 -18.97 -3.58
C LEU A 175 -10.70 -19.53 -4.00
N THR A 176 -10.94 -20.81 -3.76
CA THR A 176 -12.15 -21.52 -4.20
C THR A 176 -13.01 -22.00 -3.04
N THR A 177 -12.49 -22.04 -1.81
CA THR A 177 -13.27 -22.40 -0.63
C THR A 177 -14.06 -21.18 -0.11
N PRO A 178 -15.40 -21.21 -0.15
CA PRO A 178 -16.21 -20.11 0.35
C PRO A 178 -16.00 -19.87 1.86
N GLY A 179 -15.92 -18.60 2.26
CA GLY A 179 -15.84 -18.21 3.67
C GLY A 179 -14.45 -18.30 4.31
N VAL A 180 -13.43 -18.76 3.58
CA VAL A 180 -12.03 -18.68 4.03
C VAL A 180 -11.49 -17.28 3.77
N GLY A 181 -11.01 -16.61 4.82
CA GLY A 181 -10.34 -15.33 4.72
C GLY A 181 -8.93 -15.47 4.14
N ARG A 182 -8.34 -14.36 3.70
CA ARG A 182 -6.98 -14.31 3.15
C ARG A 182 -5.97 -13.69 4.11
N ALA A 183 -6.39 -13.45 5.34
CA ALA A 183 -5.60 -12.84 6.39
C ALA A 183 -5.39 -13.82 7.54
N ASP A 184 -4.16 -13.99 7.97
CA ASP A 184 -3.81 -14.84 9.11
C ASP A 184 -3.08 -14.05 10.19
N VAL A 185 -3.28 -14.49 11.45
CA VAL A 185 -2.39 -14.18 12.55
C VAL A 185 -1.82 -15.49 13.08
N TRP A 186 -0.52 -15.71 12.82
CA TRP A 186 0.21 -16.86 13.34
C TRP A 186 0.58 -16.60 14.80
N VAL A 187 0.32 -17.57 15.68
CA VAL A 187 0.59 -17.44 17.10
C VAL A 187 1.57 -18.53 17.54
N PHE A 188 2.70 -18.12 18.11
CA PHE A 188 3.68 -19.02 18.69
C PHE A 188 3.74 -18.85 20.21
N ASP A 189 3.88 -19.96 20.94
CA ASP A 189 4.33 -19.94 22.33
C ASP A 189 5.84 -19.72 22.34
N ALA A 190 6.30 -18.55 22.76
CA ALA A 190 7.71 -18.19 22.73
C ALA A 190 8.58 -19.02 23.70
N ASN A 191 7.96 -19.72 24.67
CA ASN A 191 8.63 -20.67 25.56
C ASN A 191 8.69 -22.09 24.98
N GLN A 192 7.84 -22.41 23.98
CA GLN A 192 7.67 -23.76 23.43
C GLN A 192 7.55 -23.74 21.91
N LEU A 193 8.63 -23.37 21.22
CA LEU A 193 8.66 -23.28 19.76
C LEU A 193 8.66 -24.64 19.04
N GLY A 194 8.58 -25.75 19.76
CA GLY A 194 8.67 -27.10 19.22
C GLY A 194 10.11 -27.52 18.87
N THR A 195 10.27 -28.72 18.35
CA THR A 195 11.59 -29.34 18.03
C THR A 195 12.00 -29.17 16.57
N THR A 196 11.08 -28.79 15.67
CA THR A 196 11.38 -28.53 14.25
C THR A 196 12.17 -27.24 14.12
N LEU A 197 13.08 -27.14 13.15
CA LEU A 197 13.83 -25.91 12.89
C LEU A 197 12.91 -24.73 12.57
N THR A 198 11.80 -24.99 11.90
CA THR A 198 10.82 -24.00 11.43
C THR A 198 9.84 -23.53 12.51
N GLY A 199 9.89 -24.13 13.70
CA GLY A 199 8.91 -23.88 14.76
C GLY A 199 7.56 -24.57 14.52
N THR A 200 6.76 -24.64 15.58
CA THR A 200 5.38 -25.13 15.52
C THR A 200 4.46 -24.04 16.07
N PRO A 201 3.56 -23.47 15.29
CA PRO A 201 2.63 -22.47 15.79
C PRO A 201 1.67 -23.11 16.82
N LEU A 202 1.33 -22.35 17.85
CA LEU A 202 0.27 -22.70 18.79
C LEU A 202 -1.09 -22.76 18.09
N THR A 203 -1.33 -21.80 17.20
CA THR A 203 -2.51 -21.73 16.33
C THR A 203 -2.27 -20.74 15.19
N ILE A 204 -3.11 -20.82 14.17
CA ILE A 204 -3.25 -19.83 13.10
C ILE A 204 -4.68 -19.30 13.18
N VAL A 205 -4.84 -18.01 13.42
CA VAL A 205 -6.14 -17.34 13.47
C VAL A 205 -6.42 -16.75 12.10
N THR A 206 -7.27 -17.40 11.30
CA THR A 206 -7.68 -16.91 9.99
C THR A 206 -8.81 -15.90 10.13
N LEU A 207 -8.62 -14.71 9.55
CA LEU A 207 -9.53 -13.58 9.62
C LEU A 207 -10.24 -13.40 8.27
N PHE A 208 -11.53 -13.06 8.29
CA PHE A 208 -12.28 -12.80 7.07
C PHE A 208 -11.98 -11.41 6.52
N SER A 209 -10.80 -11.24 5.97
CA SER A 209 -10.28 -10.03 5.35
C SER A 209 -9.20 -10.41 4.35
N ASP A 210 -8.63 -9.43 3.67
CA ASP A 210 -7.41 -9.57 2.91
C ASP A 210 -6.23 -8.99 3.71
N THR A 211 -5.06 -9.50 3.48
CA THR A 211 -3.73 -9.05 3.94
C THR A 211 -3.73 -8.17 5.20
N PRO A 212 -3.55 -8.74 6.39
CA PRO A 212 -3.45 -7.95 7.62
C PRO A 212 -2.08 -7.25 7.66
N ARG A 213 -2.01 -6.07 8.29
CA ARG A 213 -0.77 -5.33 8.42
C ARG A 213 -0.36 -5.17 9.89
N ALA A 214 -0.99 -4.25 10.60
CA ALA A 214 -0.55 -3.84 11.92
C ALA A 214 -1.23 -4.62 13.04
N LEU A 215 -0.52 -4.78 14.13
CA LEU A 215 -1.00 -5.33 15.38
C LEU A 215 -0.92 -4.29 16.50
N ALA A 216 -1.83 -4.37 17.47
CA ALA A 216 -1.72 -3.66 18.74
C ALA A 216 -2.15 -4.58 19.86
N VAL A 217 -1.54 -4.43 21.03
CA VAL A 217 -1.83 -5.26 22.21
C VAL A 217 -2.24 -4.38 23.38
N THR A 218 -3.25 -4.81 24.13
CA THR A 218 -3.63 -4.12 25.37
C THR A 218 -2.51 -4.21 26.42
N PRO A 219 -2.39 -3.22 27.33
CA PRO A 219 -1.33 -3.21 28.35
C PRO A 219 -1.29 -4.48 29.21
N ASP A 220 -2.46 -5.07 29.49
CA ASP A 220 -2.60 -6.32 30.22
C ASP A 220 -2.34 -7.60 29.38
N GLY A 221 -2.09 -7.42 28.08
CA GLY A 221 -1.85 -8.52 27.13
C GLY A 221 -3.10 -9.33 26.77
N SER A 222 -4.28 -8.99 27.27
CA SER A 222 -5.48 -9.82 27.12
C SER A 222 -6.07 -9.84 25.72
N LYS A 223 -5.90 -8.74 24.96
CA LYS A 223 -6.41 -8.59 23.61
C LYS A 223 -5.32 -8.18 22.64
N VAL A 224 -5.39 -8.74 21.44
CA VAL A 224 -4.60 -8.29 20.30
C VAL A 224 -5.56 -7.82 19.21
N TYR A 225 -5.30 -6.63 18.68
CA TYR A 225 -5.99 -6.06 17.53
C TYR A 225 -5.17 -6.32 16.29
N ALA A 226 -5.83 -6.67 15.18
CA ALA A 226 -5.19 -6.90 13.88
C ALA A 226 -5.92 -6.07 12.80
N ALA A 227 -5.23 -5.16 12.14
CA ALA A 227 -5.77 -4.31 11.10
C ALA A 227 -5.61 -4.93 9.72
N ALA A 228 -6.67 -4.89 8.90
CA ALA A 228 -6.59 -5.15 7.47
C ALA A 228 -5.84 -4.00 6.78
N PHE A 229 -4.89 -4.30 5.90
CA PHE A 229 -4.12 -3.26 5.21
C PHE A 229 -5.00 -2.55 4.18
N HIS A 230 -5.51 -3.29 3.20
CA HIS A 230 -6.43 -2.80 2.19
C HIS A 230 -7.87 -3.02 2.67
N SER A 231 -8.28 -2.20 3.63
CA SER A 231 -9.58 -2.34 4.27
C SER A 231 -10.73 -1.96 3.34
N GLY A 232 -10.46 -1.07 2.38
CA GLY A 232 -11.47 -0.54 1.48
C GLY A 232 -12.33 0.55 2.10
N ASN A 233 -13.30 1.06 1.35
CA ASN A 233 -14.16 2.16 1.79
C ASN A 233 -15.62 1.94 1.40
N ARG A 234 -16.02 0.68 1.22
CA ARG A 234 -17.38 0.26 0.88
C ARG A 234 -17.84 0.80 -0.47
N THR A 235 -16.93 0.86 -1.45
CA THR A 235 -17.27 1.14 -2.85
C THR A 235 -17.27 -0.15 -3.67
N THR A 236 -18.04 -0.16 -4.76
CA THR A 236 -18.02 -1.21 -5.78
C THR A 236 -18.27 -0.62 -7.14
N THR A 237 -17.86 -1.31 -8.20
CA THR A 237 -18.09 -0.89 -9.59
C THR A 237 -19.24 -1.68 -10.18
N LEU A 238 -20.24 -0.98 -10.70
CA LEU A 238 -21.31 -1.58 -11.50
C LEU A 238 -20.83 -1.72 -12.94
N HIS A 239 -21.10 -2.87 -13.55
CA HIS A 239 -20.83 -3.11 -14.96
C HIS A 239 -21.72 -2.24 -15.86
N GLU A 240 -21.21 -1.78 -17.02
CA GLU A 240 -21.91 -0.85 -17.91
C GLU A 240 -23.28 -1.38 -18.35
N GLN A 241 -23.45 -2.69 -18.51
CA GLN A 241 -24.74 -3.30 -18.86
C GLN A 241 -25.90 -3.01 -17.88
N PHE A 242 -25.58 -2.58 -16.65
CA PHE A 242 -26.56 -2.21 -15.63
C PHE A 242 -26.84 -0.71 -15.60
N ILE A 243 -26.09 0.07 -16.37
CA ILE A 243 -26.22 1.52 -16.43
C ILE A 243 -27.05 1.86 -17.67
N PRO A 244 -28.20 2.56 -17.55
CA PRO A 244 -28.96 2.99 -18.70
C PRO A 244 -28.14 3.87 -19.66
N ASN A 245 -28.19 3.56 -20.95
CA ASN A 245 -27.55 4.34 -21.98
C ASN A 245 -28.22 5.72 -22.13
N GLY A 246 -27.50 6.71 -22.67
CA GLY A 246 -28.02 8.06 -22.89
C GLY A 246 -27.76 9.04 -21.75
N GLY A 247 -26.82 8.69 -20.85
CA GLY A 247 -26.33 9.58 -19.81
C GLY A 247 -27.33 9.89 -18.69
N GLN A 248 -27.08 10.97 -17.96
CA GLN A 248 -27.84 11.31 -16.75
C GLN A 248 -29.34 11.52 -17.02
N ALA A 249 -29.70 12.10 -18.14
CA ALA A 249 -31.11 12.38 -18.50
C ALA A 249 -31.92 11.07 -18.68
N ALA A 250 -31.28 9.99 -19.08
CA ALA A 250 -31.87 8.66 -19.21
C ALA A 250 -31.73 7.80 -17.94
N GLY A 251 -31.26 8.37 -16.83
CA GLY A 251 -30.97 7.64 -15.60
C GLY A 251 -29.61 6.90 -15.61
N GLY A 252 -28.81 7.14 -16.64
CA GLY A 252 -27.47 6.55 -16.81
C GLY A 252 -26.38 7.28 -16.05
N LEU A 253 -25.15 7.30 -16.62
CA LEU A 253 -23.99 7.94 -15.99
C LEU A 253 -24.29 9.39 -15.59
N PRO A 254 -23.79 9.86 -14.42
CA PRO A 254 -23.85 11.28 -14.08
C PRO A 254 -23.19 12.16 -15.14
N ALA A 255 -23.63 13.42 -15.27
CA ALA A 255 -23.01 14.38 -16.21
C ALA A 255 -21.60 14.80 -15.71
N PRO A 256 -20.71 15.25 -16.64
CA PRO A 256 -20.92 15.39 -18.08
C PRO A 256 -20.87 14.04 -18.81
N ASN A 257 -21.63 13.95 -19.89
CA ASN A 257 -21.66 12.75 -20.73
C ASN A 257 -21.03 13.00 -22.12
N THR A 258 -20.25 14.06 -22.22
CA THR A 258 -19.41 14.41 -23.38
C THR A 258 -18.09 15.00 -22.85
N SER A 259 -17.03 14.93 -23.62
CA SER A 259 -15.86 15.77 -23.44
C SER A 259 -16.12 17.22 -23.85
N ALA A 260 -15.18 18.11 -23.54
CA ALA A 260 -15.31 19.55 -23.85
C ALA A 260 -15.42 19.84 -25.35
N ASP A 261 -14.88 18.96 -26.20
CA ASP A 261 -15.03 19.03 -27.68
C ASP A 261 -16.36 18.48 -28.19
N GLY A 262 -17.27 18.06 -27.29
CA GLY A 262 -18.59 17.56 -27.63
C GLY A 262 -18.64 16.07 -28.01
N THR A 263 -17.52 15.33 -27.92
CA THR A 263 -17.52 13.89 -28.22
C THR A 263 -18.27 13.13 -27.11
N PRO A 264 -19.28 12.29 -27.46
CA PRO A 264 -20.02 11.52 -26.46
C PRO A 264 -19.13 10.55 -25.67
N GLN A 265 -19.39 10.47 -24.37
CA GLN A 265 -18.74 9.50 -23.49
C GLN A 265 -19.06 8.06 -23.93
N PRO A 266 -18.07 7.14 -23.96
CA PRO A 266 -18.35 5.73 -24.18
C PRO A 266 -19.16 5.13 -23.01
N GLU A 267 -19.90 4.05 -23.29
CA GLU A 267 -20.58 3.28 -22.26
C GLU A 267 -19.52 2.67 -21.32
N VAL A 268 -19.60 3.00 -20.03
CA VAL A 268 -18.64 2.56 -19.01
C VAL A 268 -19.36 2.21 -17.71
N GLY A 269 -18.66 1.54 -16.79
CA GLY A 269 -19.16 1.25 -15.45
C GLY A 269 -19.33 2.48 -14.58
N LEU A 270 -19.94 2.30 -13.41
CA LEU A 270 -20.17 3.34 -12.40
C LEU A 270 -19.73 2.88 -11.04
N ILE A 271 -18.97 3.69 -10.33
CA ILE A 271 -18.61 3.44 -8.93
C ILE A 271 -19.76 3.91 -8.04
N VAL A 272 -20.18 3.04 -7.13
CA VAL A 272 -21.17 3.34 -6.09
C VAL A 272 -20.62 3.05 -4.71
N LYS A 273 -21.03 3.83 -3.71
CA LYS A 273 -20.58 3.72 -2.32
C LYS A 273 -21.75 3.38 -1.40
N PHE A 274 -21.52 2.50 -0.44
CA PHE A 274 -22.53 2.22 0.59
C PHE A 274 -22.51 3.32 1.66
N ASN A 275 -23.60 4.07 1.78
CA ASN A 275 -23.71 5.19 2.72
C ASN A 275 -24.17 4.80 4.14
N GLY A 276 -24.24 3.50 4.42
CA GLY A 276 -24.77 2.95 5.67
C GLY A 276 -26.18 2.35 5.54
N THR A 277 -26.91 2.72 4.47
CA THR A 277 -28.26 2.24 4.20
C THR A 277 -28.42 1.76 2.76
N HIS A 278 -27.89 2.50 1.81
CA HIS A 278 -28.05 2.27 0.37
C HIS A 278 -26.71 2.38 -0.36
N TRP A 279 -26.59 1.68 -1.48
CA TRP A 279 -25.56 1.89 -2.47
C TRP A 279 -25.93 3.08 -3.34
N VAL A 280 -25.14 4.13 -3.28
CA VAL A 280 -25.44 5.40 -3.97
C VAL A 280 -24.26 5.83 -4.86
N ASP A 281 -24.57 6.54 -5.94
CA ASP A 281 -23.58 7.24 -6.76
C ASP A 281 -23.30 8.67 -6.23
N GLU A 282 -22.44 9.41 -6.91
CA GLU A 282 -22.07 10.79 -6.53
C GLU A 282 -23.26 11.77 -6.50
N LEU A 283 -24.39 11.43 -7.14
CA LEU A 283 -25.65 12.19 -7.12
C LEU A 283 -26.62 11.70 -6.04
N ASN A 284 -26.22 10.75 -5.18
CA ASN A 284 -27.04 10.08 -4.18
C ASN A 284 -28.24 9.30 -4.78
N ARG A 285 -28.16 8.86 -6.04
CA ARG A 285 -29.15 7.95 -6.63
C ARG A 285 -28.91 6.54 -6.15
N VAL A 286 -29.96 5.80 -5.82
CA VAL A 286 -29.90 4.45 -5.24
C VAL A 286 -29.73 3.40 -6.33
N TRP A 287 -28.80 2.46 -6.10
CA TRP A 287 -28.41 1.37 -7.01
C TRP A 287 -28.44 0.00 -6.35
N ASP A 288 -29.17 -0.18 -5.25
CA ASP A 288 -29.18 -1.42 -4.46
C ASP A 288 -29.54 -2.66 -5.30
N ASP A 289 -30.47 -2.52 -6.24
CA ASP A 289 -30.93 -3.60 -7.12
C ASP A 289 -29.87 -4.03 -8.16
N LYS A 290 -28.81 -3.24 -8.34
CA LYS A 290 -27.71 -3.53 -9.26
C LYS A 290 -26.48 -4.09 -8.55
N VAL A 291 -26.32 -3.87 -7.25
CA VAL A 291 -25.22 -4.43 -6.47
C VAL A 291 -25.56 -5.88 -6.11
N ARG A 292 -24.92 -6.83 -6.80
CA ARG A 292 -25.19 -8.27 -6.64
C ARG A 292 -24.40 -8.92 -5.51
N PHE A 293 -23.34 -8.27 -5.06
CA PHE A 293 -22.41 -8.83 -4.10
C PHE A 293 -21.88 -7.73 -3.19
N SER A 294 -21.93 -7.96 -1.89
CA SER A 294 -21.39 -7.05 -0.88
C SER A 294 -20.61 -7.85 0.15
N LEU A 295 -19.34 -7.51 0.31
CA LEU A 295 -18.51 -8.07 1.37
C LEU A 295 -18.83 -7.40 2.71
N PRO A 296 -18.73 -8.14 3.82
CA PRO A 296 -18.74 -7.52 5.14
C PRO A 296 -17.58 -6.54 5.29
N ASP A 297 -17.88 -5.37 5.81
CA ASP A 297 -16.90 -4.37 6.17
C ASP A 297 -16.26 -4.76 7.51
N LYS A 298 -15.00 -5.23 7.49
CA LYS A 298 -14.27 -5.67 8.69
C LYS A 298 -12.84 -5.19 8.60
N ASP A 299 -12.52 -4.15 9.35
CA ASP A 299 -11.28 -3.41 9.21
C ASP A 299 -10.24 -3.76 10.27
N VAL A 300 -10.68 -3.87 11.54
CA VAL A 300 -9.81 -4.21 12.67
C VAL A 300 -10.45 -5.34 13.46
N PHE A 301 -9.74 -6.45 13.57
CA PHE A 301 -10.18 -7.65 14.28
C PHE A 301 -9.69 -7.67 15.73
N VAL A 302 -10.45 -8.30 16.61
CA VAL A 302 -10.13 -8.43 18.04
C VAL A 302 -9.90 -9.89 18.38
N ILE A 303 -8.71 -10.22 18.84
CA ILE A 303 -8.29 -11.57 19.22
C ILE A 303 -8.18 -11.65 20.74
N ASN A 304 -8.81 -12.66 21.36
CA ASN A 304 -8.58 -13.01 22.75
C ASN A 304 -7.24 -13.72 22.88
N ALA A 305 -6.23 -12.98 23.33
CA ALA A 305 -4.88 -13.50 23.48
C ALA A 305 -4.71 -14.48 24.65
N ASN A 306 -5.63 -14.49 25.61
CA ASN A 306 -5.64 -15.40 26.76
C ASN A 306 -6.37 -16.71 26.50
N ALA A 307 -7.17 -16.80 25.42
CA ALA A 307 -7.81 -18.06 25.05
C ALA A 307 -6.79 -19.16 24.76
N ASN A 308 -7.20 -20.40 24.89
CA ASN A 308 -6.33 -21.55 24.62
C ASN A 308 -7.01 -22.54 23.67
N PRO A 309 -6.63 -22.52 22.36
CA PRO A 309 -5.72 -21.57 21.72
C PRO A 309 -6.31 -20.14 21.57
N PRO A 310 -5.48 -19.11 21.32
CA PRO A 310 -5.95 -17.77 20.97
C PRO A 310 -6.91 -17.79 19.79
N ALA A 311 -7.96 -16.96 19.84
CA ALA A 311 -8.99 -16.94 18.81
C ALA A 311 -9.62 -15.54 18.67
N GLN A 312 -10.13 -15.22 17.51
CA GLN A 312 -10.95 -14.02 17.29
C GLN A 312 -12.20 -14.05 18.21
N LEU A 313 -12.56 -12.91 18.78
CA LEU A 313 -13.82 -12.78 19.50
C LEU A 313 -15.02 -12.97 18.54
N SER A 314 -16.08 -13.55 19.04
CA SER A 314 -17.29 -13.80 18.26
C SER A 314 -18.22 -12.60 18.18
N GLY A 315 -19.03 -12.55 17.10
CA GLY A 315 -20.07 -11.52 16.91
C GLY A 315 -19.49 -10.11 16.75
N ALA A 316 -20.26 -9.10 17.12
CA ALA A 316 -19.89 -7.69 16.96
C ALA A 316 -18.68 -7.26 17.80
N ALA A 317 -18.34 -7.99 18.85
CA ALA A 317 -17.13 -7.73 19.65
C ALA A 317 -15.84 -8.16 18.94
N GLY A 318 -15.93 -8.92 17.86
CA GLY A 318 -14.80 -9.51 17.15
C GLY A 318 -14.18 -8.62 16.09
N PHE A 319 -14.75 -7.46 15.78
CA PHE A 319 -14.21 -6.55 14.76
C PHE A 319 -14.80 -5.14 14.86
N TYR A 320 -14.10 -4.19 14.24
CA TYR A 320 -14.56 -2.83 13.96
C TYR A 320 -14.72 -2.64 12.45
N GLN A 321 -15.61 -1.75 12.02
CA GLN A 321 -15.92 -1.44 10.62
C GLN A 321 -16.02 0.07 10.42
N GLY A 322 -15.78 0.55 9.19
CA GLY A 322 -15.76 1.98 8.85
C GLY A 322 -14.54 2.71 9.39
N VAL A 323 -13.41 2.02 9.55
CA VAL A 323 -12.18 2.59 10.12
C VAL A 323 -11.44 3.45 9.10
N GLY A 324 -11.25 2.96 7.89
CA GLY A 324 -10.55 3.67 6.82
C GLY A 324 -10.27 2.80 5.62
N THR A 325 -9.72 3.39 4.55
CA THR A 325 -9.43 2.69 3.31
C THR A 325 -8.14 1.88 3.38
N ILE A 326 -7.04 2.54 3.80
CA ILE A 326 -5.73 1.93 4.03
C ILE A 326 -5.36 2.15 5.48
N LEU A 327 -5.11 1.07 6.22
CA LEU A 327 -4.77 1.11 7.64
C LEU A 327 -3.27 0.82 7.81
N PHE A 328 -2.52 1.80 8.30
CA PHE A 328 -1.06 1.70 8.36
C PHE A 328 -0.55 1.10 9.68
N ASN A 329 -1.00 1.63 10.83
CA ASN A 329 -0.53 1.18 12.13
C ASN A 329 -1.58 1.41 13.22
N MET A 330 -1.33 0.84 14.41
CA MET A 330 -2.22 0.97 15.58
C MET A 330 -1.42 1.08 16.88
N VAL A 331 -1.97 1.84 17.83
CA VAL A 331 -1.50 1.89 19.21
C VAL A 331 -2.68 1.94 20.19
N VAL A 332 -2.54 1.31 21.35
CA VAL A 332 -3.55 1.34 22.41
C VAL A 332 -3.18 2.40 23.44
N ASN A 333 -4.11 3.30 23.75
CA ASN A 333 -3.94 4.21 24.88
C ASN A 333 -3.94 3.40 26.19
N PRO A 334 -2.87 3.47 26.99
CA PRO A 334 -2.70 2.59 28.15
C PRO A 334 -3.65 2.88 29.31
N VAL A 335 -4.28 4.06 29.32
CA VAL A 335 -5.15 4.53 30.42
C VAL A 335 -6.62 4.24 30.13
N ASN A 336 -7.10 4.60 28.93
CA ASN A 336 -8.54 4.50 28.62
C ASN A 336 -8.88 3.31 27.69
N GLY A 337 -7.86 2.58 27.19
CA GLY A 337 -8.03 1.39 26.36
C GLY A 337 -8.56 1.66 24.94
N LYS A 338 -8.63 2.92 24.50
CA LYS A 338 -8.95 3.25 23.11
C LYS A 338 -7.79 2.89 22.20
N VAL A 339 -8.13 2.50 20.97
CA VAL A 339 -7.11 2.20 19.94
C VAL A 339 -7.10 3.32 18.92
N TYR A 340 -5.93 3.88 18.68
CA TYR A 340 -5.71 4.82 17.59
C TYR A 340 -5.20 4.06 16.38
N VAL A 341 -5.82 4.30 15.22
CA VAL A 341 -5.48 3.68 13.94
C VAL A 341 -5.06 4.76 12.96
N SER A 342 -3.81 4.74 12.51
CA SER A 342 -3.35 5.61 11.43
C SER A 342 -3.84 5.10 10.09
N ASN A 343 -4.53 5.95 9.32
CA ASN A 343 -5.21 5.53 8.09
C ASN A 343 -5.44 6.67 7.11
N THR A 344 -5.89 6.30 5.91
CA THR A 344 -6.44 7.23 4.93
C THR A 344 -7.88 6.85 4.58
N GLU A 345 -8.61 7.80 4.00
CA GLU A 345 -9.92 7.57 3.39
C GLU A 345 -9.91 8.06 1.96
N ALA A 346 -10.15 7.16 1.02
CA ALA A 346 -10.28 7.49 -0.40
C ALA A 346 -11.69 7.96 -0.74
N GLU A 347 -11.81 8.90 -1.67
CA GLU A 347 -13.06 9.44 -2.19
C GLU A 347 -13.25 9.01 -3.66
N ASN A 348 -13.02 7.73 -3.95
CA ASN A 348 -13.02 7.16 -5.31
C ASN A 348 -14.43 7.03 -5.94
N GLU A 349 -15.49 7.24 -5.17
CA GLU A 349 -16.86 7.37 -5.70
C GLU A 349 -17.08 8.68 -6.44
N LYS A 350 -16.21 9.68 -6.23
CA LYS A 350 -16.20 10.94 -6.98
C LYS A 350 -15.33 10.78 -8.20
N ARG A 351 -15.71 11.46 -9.28
CA ARG A 351 -15.09 11.28 -10.59
C ARG A 351 -14.24 12.47 -11.00
N PHE A 352 -13.38 12.23 -11.99
CA PHE A 352 -12.64 13.15 -12.84
C PHE A 352 -11.37 13.74 -12.23
N GLU A 353 -10.30 13.63 -12.98
CA GLU A 353 -9.08 14.42 -12.83
C GLU A 353 -9.18 15.73 -13.65
N GLY A 354 -8.11 16.53 -13.62
CA GLY A 354 -8.01 17.76 -14.38
C GLY A 354 -8.62 18.98 -13.69
N PRO A 355 -8.64 20.13 -14.39
CA PRO A 355 -9.11 21.39 -13.81
C PRO A 355 -10.59 21.39 -13.42
N GLY A 356 -11.40 20.52 -14.03
CA GLY A 356 -12.83 20.42 -13.76
C GLY A 356 -13.64 21.59 -14.26
N VAL A 357 -13.16 22.33 -15.26
CA VAL A 357 -13.84 23.52 -15.79
C VAL A 357 -15.14 23.11 -16.50
N PHE A 358 -15.06 22.14 -17.39
CA PHE A 358 -16.22 21.65 -18.13
C PHE A 358 -17.19 20.85 -17.25
N ALA A 359 -16.65 19.99 -16.36
CA ALA A 359 -17.48 19.19 -15.46
C ALA A 359 -18.08 20.00 -14.30
N GLY A 360 -17.52 21.14 -13.96
CA GLY A 360 -17.89 21.91 -12.76
C GLY A 360 -17.37 21.30 -11.44
N HIS A 361 -16.68 20.17 -11.51
CA HIS A 361 -16.04 19.51 -10.35
C HIS A 361 -14.88 18.63 -10.81
N SER A 362 -13.99 18.31 -9.87
CA SER A 362 -12.86 17.39 -10.04
C SER A 362 -12.39 16.91 -8.67
N ILE A 363 -11.74 15.76 -8.61
CA ILE A 363 -11.05 15.27 -7.38
C ILE A 363 -9.62 15.78 -7.27
N ARG A 364 -9.19 16.65 -8.16
CA ARG A 364 -7.88 17.29 -8.16
C ARG A 364 -7.53 17.83 -6.79
N GLY A 365 -6.42 17.36 -6.21
CA GLY A 365 -5.93 17.80 -4.91
C GLY A 365 -6.78 17.40 -3.69
N LYS A 366 -7.76 16.48 -3.84
CA LYS A 366 -8.69 16.15 -2.72
C LYS A 366 -9.24 14.72 -2.71
N PHE A 367 -8.59 13.78 -3.39
CA PHE A 367 -9.11 12.43 -3.58
C PHE A 367 -8.89 11.49 -2.37
N SER A 368 -8.08 11.88 -1.39
CA SER A 368 -7.84 11.09 -0.18
C SER A 368 -7.69 12.00 1.04
N LYS A 369 -8.10 11.51 2.21
CA LYS A 369 -8.00 12.23 3.49
C LYS A 369 -7.11 11.48 4.46
N THR A 370 -6.15 12.17 5.06
CA THR A 370 -5.30 11.64 6.14
C THR A 370 -6.06 11.65 7.46
N ARG A 371 -6.07 10.51 8.17
CA ARG A 371 -6.87 10.36 9.40
C ARG A 371 -6.13 9.57 10.48
N ILE A 372 -6.53 9.83 11.73
CA ILE A 372 -6.46 8.90 12.85
C ILE A 372 -7.89 8.50 13.19
N THR A 373 -8.19 7.21 13.19
CA THR A 373 -9.50 6.71 13.64
C THR A 373 -9.38 6.19 15.06
N VAL A 374 -10.25 6.68 15.93
CA VAL A 374 -10.30 6.29 17.35
C VAL A 374 -11.34 5.19 17.53
N LEU A 375 -10.89 4.03 18.00
CA LEU A 375 -11.75 2.88 18.33
C LEU A 375 -11.98 2.84 19.84
N GLY A 376 -13.24 2.92 20.25
CA GLY A 376 -13.60 2.79 21.67
C GLY A 376 -13.82 1.34 22.08
N PRO A 377 -13.53 0.95 23.33
CA PRO A 377 -13.73 -0.41 23.83
C PRO A 377 -15.18 -0.93 23.70
N GLY A 378 -16.15 -0.02 23.58
CA GLY A 378 -17.57 -0.33 23.37
C GLY A 378 -17.99 -0.51 21.91
N GLY A 379 -17.05 -0.55 20.96
CA GLY A 379 -17.34 -0.73 19.54
C GLY A 379 -17.54 0.57 18.76
N SER A 380 -17.35 1.74 19.36
CA SER A 380 -17.42 3.02 18.66
C SER A 380 -16.22 3.21 17.71
N VAL A 381 -16.47 3.81 16.55
CA VAL A 381 -15.48 4.15 15.53
C VAL A 381 -15.65 5.62 15.20
N THR A 382 -14.62 6.40 15.44
CA THR A 382 -14.69 7.87 15.28
C THR A 382 -13.47 8.36 14.50
N PRO A 383 -13.59 8.53 13.16
CA PRO A 383 -12.52 9.06 12.31
C PRO A 383 -12.22 10.53 12.63
N ARG A 384 -10.92 10.89 12.59
CA ARG A 384 -10.41 12.25 12.83
C ARG A 384 -9.55 12.67 11.65
N HIS A 385 -10.05 13.61 10.87
CA HIS A 385 -9.27 14.19 9.77
C HIS A 385 -8.16 15.09 10.31
N LEU A 386 -6.90 14.81 9.95
CA LEU A 386 -5.76 15.52 10.52
C LEU A 386 -5.54 16.92 9.91
N ASN A 387 -5.96 17.13 8.66
CA ASN A 387 -5.70 18.35 7.91
C ASN A 387 -6.94 19.26 7.83
N LYS A 388 -7.57 19.55 8.97
CA LYS A 388 -8.78 20.41 9.06
C LYS A 388 -8.57 21.85 8.57
N HIS A 389 -7.33 22.28 8.44
CA HIS A 389 -6.96 23.61 7.97
C HIS A 389 -7.08 23.75 6.45
N ILE A 390 -7.17 22.65 5.69
CA ILE A 390 -7.24 22.67 4.23
C ILE A 390 -8.65 23.03 3.77
N ASN A 391 -8.73 24.03 2.90
CA ASN A 391 -9.95 24.35 2.18
C ASN A 391 -9.97 23.65 0.81
N TYR A 392 -10.48 22.42 0.77
CA TYR A 392 -10.56 21.63 -0.45
C TYR A 392 -11.48 22.19 -1.56
N ALA A 393 -12.16 23.32 -1.33
CA ALA A 393 -12.90 24.01 -2.37
C ALA A 393 -12.01 24.91 -3.24
N VAL A 394 -10.79 25.17 -2.78
CA VAL A 394 -9.81 26.03 -3.47
C VAL A 394 -8.58 25.20 -3.80
N CYS A 395 -8.13 25.23 -5.02
CA CYS A 395 -6.89 24.61 -5.52
C CYS A 395 -6.38 25.51 -6.67
N CYS A 396 -5.14 25.65 -6.90
CA CYS A 396 -3.95 25.06 -6.35
C CYS A 396 -2.88 26.14 -6.24
N ASP A 397 -2.38 26.40 -5.05
CA ASP A 397 -1.35 27.39 -4.82
C ASP A 397 0.06 26.86 -5.15
N ALA A 398 1.01 27.77 -5.35
CA ALA A 398 2.42 27.41 -5.51
C ALA A 398 2.97 26.71 -4.26
N VAL A 399 3.87 25.79 -4.45
CA VAL A 399 4.57 25.11 -3.35
C VAL A 399 6.02 25.60 -3.23
N PRO A 400 6.52 25.77 -1.99
CA PRO A 400 5.85 25.61 -0.68
C PRO A 400 4.90 26.75 -0.36
N ASN A 401 3.89 26.48 0.47
CA ASN A 401 2.96 27.50 0.98
C ASN A 401 2.59 27.20 2.46
N ALA A 402 1.88 28.15 3.10
CA ALA A 402 1.56 28.05 4.52
C ALA A 402 0.54 26.94 4.86
N GLU A 403 -0.34 26.56 3.93
CA GLU A 403 -1.27 25.45 4.09
C GLU A 403 -0.54 24.13 4.00
N ASN A 404 0.24 23.93 2.92
CA ASN A 404 1.10 22.77 2.70
C ASN A 404 2.03 22.53 3.91
N GLY A 405 2.64 23.58 4.45
CA GLY A 405 3.54 23.50 5.60
C GLY A 405 2.89 22.98 6.90
N LYS A 406 1.55 22.98 7.02
CA LYS A 406 0.83 22.45 8.20
C LYS A 406 0.32 21.03 8.01
N SER A 407 0.38 20.49 6.81
CA SER A 407 -0.22 19.20 6.50
C SER A 407 0.59 18.05 7.09
N LEU A 408 -0.13 16.99 7.46
CA LEU A 408 0.39 15.69 7.83
C LEU A 408 -0.16 14.65 6.83
N ALA A 409 0.68 13.76 6.32
CA ALA A 409 0.25 12.81 5.29
C ALA A 409 0.90 11.44 5.44
N ILE A 410 0.18 10.42 5.02
CA ILE A 410 0.58 9.00 5.07
C ILE A 410 1.08 8.64 6.49
N PRO A 411 0.19 8.69 7.50
CA PRO A 411 0.56 8.47 8.90
C PRO A 411 0.97 7.01 9.09
N GLN A 412 2.06 6.78 9.81
CA GLN A 412 2.65 5.46 10.06
C GLN A 412 2.56 5.08 11.54
N GLU A 413 3.68 4.63 12.12
CA GLU A 413 3.75 4.21 13.51
C GLU A 413 3.48 5.37 14.48
N MET A 414 2.91 5.02 15.62
CA MET A 414 2.48 5.95 16.65
C MET A 414 2.99 5.52 18.01
N ALA A 415 3.21 6.47 18.91
CA ALA A 415 3.54 6.24 20.30
C ALA A 415 2.66 7.10 21.22
N VAL A 416 2.15 6.49 22.31
CA VAL A 416 1.36 7.18 23.34
C VAL A 416 2.16 7.19 24.62
N THR A 417 2.13 8.32 25.35
CA THR A 417 2.72 8.43 26.68
C THR A 417 2.06 7.50 27.69
N SER A 418 2.77 7.11 28.74
CA SER A 418 2.27 6.17 29.74
C SER A 418 1.08 6.70 30.56
N ASP A 419 0.95 8.03 30.68
CA ASP A 419 -0.22 8.72 31.24
C ASP A 419 -1.41 8.78 30.27
N GLY A 420 -1.21 8.40 29.00
CA GLY A 420 -2.23 8.39 27.96
C GLY A 420 -2.60 9.77 27.42
N GLU A 421 -1.86 10.82 27.75
CA GLU A 421 -2.23 12.22 27.43
C GLU A 421 -1.70 12.70 26.08
N THR A 422 -0.53 12.20 25.63
CA THR A 422 0.10 12.63 24.37
C THR A 422 0.24 11.49 23.38
N LEU A 423 -0.18 11.73 22.14
CA LEU A 423 0.02 10.85 20.99
C LEU A 423 1.01 11.49 20.02
N TYR A 424 2.08 10.76 19.71
CA TYR A 424 3.03 11.08 18.63
C TYR A 424 2.74 10.24 17.40
N VAL A 425 2.76 10.84 16.21
CA VAL A 425 2.41 10.20 14.93
C VAL A 425 3.51 10.47 13.92
N ALA A 426 4.24 9.44 13.51
CA ALA A 426 5.19 9.54 12.40
C ALA A 426 4.45 9.66 11.07
N THR A 427 4.92 10.55 10.17
CA THR A 427 4.31 10.73 8.84
C THR A 427 5.33 10.52 7.73
N LEU A 428 5.06 9.54 6.86
CA LEU A 428 5.91 9.20 5.73
C LEU A 428 5.86 10.32 4.65
N GLY A 429 4.68 10.87 4.43
CA GLY A 429 4.44 11.84 3.35
C GLY A 429 4.89 13.26 3.64
N THR A 430 5.06 13.64 4.90
CA THR A 430 5.44 15.03 5.26
C THR A 430 6.73 15.10 6.07
N SER A 431 7.36 13.98 6.37
CA SER A 431 8.64 13.90 7.11
C SER A 431 8.60 14.60 8.48
N LYS A 432 7.46 14.52 9.15
CA LYS A 432 7.18 15.17 10.44
C LYS A 432 6.66 14.18 11.46
N ILE A 433 6.77 14.52 12.73
CA ILE A 433 6.02 13.88 13.80
C ILE A 433 4.91 14.85 14.25
N GLY A 434 3.65 14.43 14.07
CA GLY A 434 2.51 15.14 14.64
C GLY A 434 2.40 14.85 16.14
N VAL A 435 2.12 15.88 16.95
CA VAL A 435 1.95 15.78 18.40
C VAL A 435 0.52 16.17 18.75
N PHE A 436 -0.21 15.27 19.40
CA PHE A 436 -1.63 15.47 19.71
C PHE A 436 -1.88 15.26 21.20
N ASP A 437 -2.61 16.20 21.80
CA ASP A 437 -3.35 15.92 23.02
C ASP A 437 -4.42 14.87 22.70
N THR A 438 -4.41 13.75 23.42
CA THR A 438 -5.30 12.62 23.13
C THR A 438 -6.77 12.95 23.36
N GLN A 439 -7.09 13.77 24.36
CA GLN A 439 -8.46 14.19 24.64
C GLN A 439 -8.99 15.12 23.54
N ALA A 440 -8.15 16.05 23.06
CA ALA A 440 -8.53 16.93 21.96
C ALA A 440 -8.71 16.15 20.65
N LEU A 441 -7.86 15.15 20.37
CA LEU A 441 -8.02 14.25 19.22
C LEU A 441 -9.32 13.43 19.34
N GLU A 442 -9.56 12.81 20.48
CA GLU A 442 -10.74 11.97 20.74
C GLU A 442 -12.06 12.76 20.62
N ASN A 443 -12.07 14.01 21.10
CA ASN A 443 -13.22 14.91 21.04
C ASN A 443 -13.33 15.73 19.76
N ASP A 444 -12.38 15.56 18.82
CA ASP A 444 -12.30 16.28 17.54
C ASP A 444 -12.13 17.81 17.68
N THR A 445 -11.54 18.26 18.78
CA THR A 445 -11.35 19.69 19.11
C THR A 445 -9.96 20.23 18.79
N PHE A 446 -9.00 19.39 18.39
CA PHE A 446 -7.67 19.82 18.00
C PHE A 446 -7.71 20.70 16.74
N THR A 447 -6.77 21.63 16.64
CA THR A 447 -6.59 22.51 15.47
C THR A 447 -5.19 22.31 14.92
N PRO A 448 -5.01 21.98 13.62
CA PRO A 448 -3.70 21.80 13.01
C PRO A 448 -2.82 23.03 13.15
N ASN A 449 -1.62 22.85 13.71
CA ASN A 449 -0.66 23.92 13.97
C ASN A 449 0.77 23.38 13.81
N THR A 450 1.65 24.14 13.18
CA THR A 450 3.07 23.79 13.04
C THR A 450 3.81 23.70 14.38
N ALA A 451 3.33 24.38 15.42
CA ALA A 451 3.89 24.27 16.78
C ALA A 451 3.66 22.87 17.41
N ASP A 452 2.66 22.13 16.93
CA ASP A 452 2.34 20.77 17.35
C ASP A 452 2.95 19.73 16.38
N GLN A 453 4.01 20.10 15.67
CA GLN A 453 4.73 19.26 14.72
C GLN A 453 6.23 19.35 14.96
N ILE A 454 6.91 18.22 14.80
CA ILE A 454 8.37 18.15 14.92
C ILE A 454 8.92 17.81 13.53
N GLU A 455 9.69 18.73 12.97
CA GLU A 455 10.41 18.50 11.70
C GLU A 455 11.55 17.52 11.92
N VAL A 456 11.71 16.55 11.01
CA VAL A 456 12.73 15.53 11.07
C VAL A 456 13.53 15.50 9.78
N SER A 457 14.84 15.54 9.89
CA SER A 457 15.74 15.44 8.74
C SER A 457 15.76 14.01 8.17
N GLY A 458 16.33 13.82 6.98
CA GLY A 458 16.36 12.50 6.30
C GLY A 458 15.07 12.13 5.60
N GLY A 459 13.93 12.37 6.21
CA GLY A 459 12.61 12.25 5.60
C GLY A 459 12.02 10.85 5.54
N GLY A 460 10.70 10.78 5.27
CA GLY A 460 9.98 9.53 5.10
C GLY A 460 9.87 8.69 6.37
N LEU A 461 9.21 9.20 7.41
CA LEU A 461 9.15 8.54 8.72
C LEU A 461 8.26 7.29 8.68
N THR A 462 8.80 6.14 9.12
CA THR A 462 8.07 4.86 9.13
C THR A 462 7.93 4.23 10.51
N GLY A 463 8.97 4.32 11.35
CA GLY A 463 9.00 3.78 12.69
C GLY A 463 9.02 4.87 13.75
N LEU A 464 8.45 4.58 14.95
CA LEU A 464 8.43 5.54 16.04
C LEU A 464 8.39 4.83 17.39
N VAL A 465 9.38 5.06 18.26
CA VAL A 465 9.36 4.56 19.63
C VAL A 465 9.68 5.65 20.63
N LEU A 466 8.95 5.67 21.73
CA LEU A 466 9.08 6.64 22.82
C LEU A 466 9.86 6.03 23.99
N HIS A 467 10.91 6.70 24.42
CA HIS A 467 11.66 6.40 25.63
C HIS A 467 11.42 7.50 26.69
N GLU A 468 10.29 7.41 27.41
CA GLU A 468 9.83 8.48 28.33
C GLU A 468 10.87 8.84 29.38
N SER A 469 11.49 7.85 30.03
CA SER A 469 12.45 8.13 31.13
C SER A 469 13.71 8.90 30.68
N LYS A 470 13.94 8.98 29.36
CA LYS A 470 15.02 9.79 28.77
C LYS A 470 14.51 11.04 28.03
N ASN A 471 13.20 11.24 27.95
CA ASN A 471 12.57 12.26 27.13
C ASN A 471 13.05 12.19 25.66
N ARG A 472 12.99 11.01 25.06
CA ARG A 472 13.46 10.75 23.68
C ARG A 472 12.41 10.04 22.85
N LEU A 473 12.27 10.49 21.60
CA LEU A 473 11.68 9.73 20.52
C LEU A 473 12.79 9.28 19.57
N TYR A 474 12.64 8.07 19.06
CA TYR A 474 13.46 7.54 17.97
C TYR A 474 12.54 7.27 16.79
N THR A 475 12.87 7.79 15.61
CA THR A 475 12.12 7.53 14.38
C THR A 475 13.05 7.07 13.28
N LEU A 476 12.57 6.10 12.47
CA LEU A 476 13.31 5.65 11.30
C LEU A 476 12.95 6.53 10.11
N THR A 477 13.98 7.05 9.43
CA THR A 477 13.86 7.87 8.22
C THR A 477 14.18 7.00 7.01
N ARG A 478 13.11 6.64 6.24
CA ARG A 478 13.20 5.67 5.13
C ARG A 478 13.93 6.23 3.92
N PHE A 479 13.89 7.55 3.68
CA PHE A 479 14.48 8.11 2.48
C PHE A 479 16.01 8.02 2.47
N ASP A 480 16.64 8.16 3.63
CA ASP A 480 18.10 8.07 3.79
C ASP A 480 18.57 6.86 4.63
N ASN A 481 17.63 6.01 5.07
CA ASN A 481 17.89 4.81 5.87
C ASN A 481 18.64 5.11 7.18
N SER A 482 18.12 6.04 7.97
CA SER A 482 18.73 6.54 9.21
C SER A 482 17.77 6.47 10.40
N ILE A 483 18.26 6.78 11.58
CA ILE A 483 17.47 6.94 12.80
C ILE A 483 17.67 8.36 13.32
N ALA A 484 16.59 9.13 13.38
CA ALA A 484 16.58 10.43 14.03
C ALA A 484 16.26 10.29 15.53
N VAL A 485 16.95 11.05 16.35
CA VAL A 485 16.78 11.13 17.81
C VAL A 485 16.20 12.49 18.15
N ILE A 486 15.03 12.51 18.73
CA ILE A 486 14.29 13.72 19.07
C ILE A 486 14.22 13.88 20.58
N ASP A 487 14.47 15.09 21.07
CA ASP A 487 14.20 15.48 22.44
C ASP A 487 12.73 15.90 22.58
N THR A 488 11.95 15.17 23.41
CA THR A 488 10.51 15.43 23.54
C THR A 488 10.16 16.68 24.33
N VAL A 489 11.11 17.22 25.10
CA VAL A 489 10.89 18.44 25.89
C VAL A 489 11.03 19.69 25.02
N SER A 490 12.06 19.71 24.17
CA SER A 490 12.29 20.82 23.24
C SER A 490 11.56 20.68 21.91
N GLY A 491 11.11 19.46 21.56
CA GLY A 491 10.51 19.19 20.25
C GLY A 491 11.52 19.28 19.09
N VAL A 492 12.81 19.00 19.32
CA VAL A 492 13.87 19.20 18.32
C VAL A 492 14.66 17.91 18.11
N GLU A 493 15.02 17.63 16.85
CA GLU A 493 15.98 16.59 16.51
C GLU A 493 17.37 16.95 17.05
N ILE A 494 17.99 16.04 17.81
CA ILE A 494 19.28 16.25 18.48
C ILE A 494 20.40 15.37 17.92
N ALA A 495 20.07 14.31 17.18
CA ALA A 495 21.03 13.45 16.50
C ALA A 495 20.37 12.75 15.32
N HIS A 496 21.19 12.45 14.30
CA HIS A 496 20.82 11.67 13.12
C HIS A 496 21.87 10.60 12.88
N VAL A 497 21.48 9.32 12.91
CA VAL A 497 22.42 8.19 12.88
C VAL A 497 22.13 7.31 11.69
N ALA A 498 23.00 7.34 10.68
CA ALA A 498 22.87 6.52 9.49
C ALA A 498 23.09 5.03 9.79
N MET A 499 22.29 4.19 9.18
CA MET A 499 22.49 2.74 9.11
C MET A 499 23.23 2.37 7.82
N PRO A 500 23.87 1.18 7.75
CA PRO A 500 24.38 0.65 6.49
C PRO A 500 23.27 0.67 5.42
N ASN A 501 23.55 1.24 4.25
CA ASN A 501 22.59 1.34 3.17
C ASN A 501 23.19 0.85 1.84
N PRO A 502 22.77 -0.33 1.33
CA PRO A 502 23.22 -0.85 0.05
C PRO A 502 22.47 -0.27 -1.15
N GLU A 503 21.46 0.56 -0.94
CA GLU A 503 20.65 1.13 -2.01
C GLU A 503 21.47 2.04 -2.92
N PRO A 504 21.32 1.94 -4.26
CA PRO A 504 21.95 2.86 -5.18
C PRO A 504 21.54 4.32 -4.93
N ALA A 505 22.43 5.26 -5.16
CA ALA A 505 22.20 6.68 -4.91
C ALA A 505 20.99 7.25 -5.69
N ASN A 506 20.73 6.76 -6.91
CA ASN A 506 19.56 7.17 -7.70
C ASN A 506 18.24 6.64 -7.13
N VAL A 507 18.24 5.47 -6.50
CA VAL A 507 17.06 4.97 -5.74
C VAL A 507 16.76 5.91 -4.57
N VAL A 508 17.76 6.24 -3.77
CA VAL A 508 17.64 7.16 -2.64
C VAL A 508 17.13 8.54 -3.09
N ALA A 509 17.71 9.08 -4.19
CA ALA A 509 17.35 10.39 -4.71
C ALA A 509 15.94 10.46 -5.33
N GLY A 510 15.45 9.37 -5.90
CA GLY A 510 14.14 9.34 -6.57
C GLY A 510 12.97 8.96 -5.68
N ARG A 511 13.22 8.22 -4.59
CA ARG A 511 12.15 7.74 -3.68
C ARG A 511 11.24 8.85 -3.14
N PRO A 512 11.73 10.03 -2.72
CA PRO A 512 10.86 11.10 -2.20
C PRO A 512 9.73 11.48 -3.14
N PHE A 513 9.92 11.43 -4.47
CA PHE A 513 8.88 11.82 -5.44
C PHE A 513 7.68 10.88 -5.47
N LEU A 514 7.81 9.64 -4.98
CA LEU A 514 6.67 8.75 -4.78
C LEU A 514 5.85 9.15 -3.55
N TYR A 515 6.51 9.53 -2.45
CA TYR A 515 5.90 9.64 -1.13
C TYR A 515 5.71 11.07 -0.61
N ASP A 516 6.65 11.98 -0.89
CA ASP A 516 6.65 13.32 -0.29
C ASP A 516 5.51 14.17 -0.84
N THR A 517 4.52 14.40 0.01
CA THR A 517 3.32 15.14 -0.32
C THR A 517 3.56 16.64 -0.38
N THR A 518 4.57 17.13 0.32
CA THR A 518 4.93 18.56 0.32
C THR A 518 5.53 18.99 -1.01
N LEU A 519 6.21 18.05 -1.71
CA LEU A 519 6.70 18.25 -3.06
C LEU A 519 5.61 18.05 -4.11
N SER A 520 4.65 17.16 -3.85
CA SER A 520 3.74 16.62 -4.86
C SER A 520 2.44 17.40 -4.99
N SER A 521 1.93 18.00 -3.90
CA SER A 521 0.62 18.66 -3.90
C SER A 521 0.64 20.05 -3.25
N SER A 522 -0.24 20.92 -3.71
CA SER A 522 -0.42 22.28 -3.16
C SER A 522 -0.88 22.24 -1.70
N HIS A 523 -1.77 21.32 -1.35
CA HIS A 523 -2.25 21.15 0.03
C HIS A 523 -1.25 20.41 0.94
N GLY A 524 -0.24 19.73 0.37
CA GLY A 524 0.77 18.97 1.13
C GLY A 524 0.27 17.69 1.75
N ASP A 525 -0.85 17.13 1.28
CA ASP A 525 -1.47 15.93 1.84
C ASP A 525 -1.61 14.75 0.88
N LEU A 526 -1.23 14.93 -0.40
CA LEU A 526 -1.34 13.93 -1.45
C LEU A 526 -0.03 13.73 -2.21
N SER A 527 0.25 12.47 -2.56
CA SER A 527 1.33 12.06 -3.46
C SER A 527 0.90 10.86 -4.29
N CYS A 528 1.75 10.37 -5.19
CA CYS A 528 1.49 9.14 -5.93
C CYS A 528 1.24 7.94 -4.99
N ALA A 529 1.92 7.89 -3.83
CA ALA A 529 1.73 6.86 -2.81
C ALA A 529 0.37 6.92 -2.10
N SER A 530 -0.46 7.94 -2.32
CA SER A 530 -1.84 7.98 -1.78
C SER A 530 -2.74 6.93 -2.42
N CYS A 531 -2.46 6.53 -3.68
CA CYS A 531 -3.10 5.41 -4.37
C CYS A 531 -2.10 4.25 -4.59
N HIS A 532 -0.84 4.56 -4.95
CA HIS A 532 0.21 3.58 -5.19
C HIS A 532 1.01 3.29 -3.91
N VAL A 533 0.33 2.74 -2.90
CA VAL A 533 0.88 2.52 -1.56
C VAL A 533 2.09 1.58 -1.63
N TYR A 534 3.27 2.06 -1.20
CA TYR A 534 4.56 1.36 -1.28
C TYR A 534 4.92 0.88 -2.70
N GLY A 535 4.59 1.69 -3.71
CA GLY A 535 4.83 1.35 -5.11
C GLY A 535 3.90 0.27 -5.66
N ASP A 536 2.85 -0.09 -4.94
CA ASP A 536 1.85 -1.07 -5.32
C ASP A 536 0.50 -0.41 -5.64
N PHE A 537 -0.61 -0.81 -5.03
CA PHE A 537 -1.95 -0.30 -5.30
C PHE A 537 -2.81 -0.27 -4.02
N ASP A 538 -3.94 0.44 -4.09
CA ASP A 538 -4.90 0.62 -3.00
C ASP A 538 -6.08 -0.36 -3.02
N SER A 539 -6.14 -1.27 -4.00
CA SER A 539 -7.24 -2.20 -4.25
C SER A 539 -8.59 -1.53 -4.60
N LEU A 540 -8.56 -0.27 -5.02
CA LEU A 540 -9.74 0.47 -5.44
C LEU A 540 -9.82 0.65 -6.96
N ALA A 541 -11.04 0.90 -7.45
CA ALA A 541 -11.28 1.42 -8.79
C ALA A 541 -11.52 2.94 -8.72
N TRP A 542 -11.02 3.67 -9.72
CA TRP A 542 -11.13 5.11 -9.86
C TRP A 542 -11.63 5.48 -11.25
N ASP A 543 -12.53 6.45 -11.36
CA ASP A 543 -12.90 7.06 -12.64
C ASP A 543 -12.18 8.40 -12.81
N LEU A 544 -10.92 8.31 -13.27
CA LEU A 544 -10.02 9.45 -13.51
C LEU A 544 -10.10 9.96 -14.96
N GLY A 545 -11.28 9.97 -15.56
CA GLY A 545 -11.49 10.66 -16.81
C GLY A 545 -11.25 12.17 -16.66
N ASN A 546 -10.80 12.83 -17.74
CA ASN A 546 -10.65 14.29 -17.77
C ASN A 546 -11.62 14.91 -18.78
N PRO A 547 -12.78 15.43 -18.34
CA PRO A 547 -13.76 16.02 -19.24
C PRO A 547 -13.24 17.25 -20.01
N ASP A 548 -12.23 17.95 -19.47
CA ASP A 548 -11.59 19.08 -20.14
C ASP A 548 -10.61 18.65 -21.25
N GLY A 549 -10.30 17.34 -21.33
CA GLY A 549 -9.41 16.75 -22.31
C GLY A 549 -10.08 16.53 -23.66
N ALA A 550 -9.26 16.36 -24.70
CA ALA A 550 -9.70 15.99 -26.04
C ALA A 550 -9.48 14.50 -26.33
N VAL A 551 -10.26 13.96 -27.25
CA VAL A 551 -10.06 12.61 -27.79
C VAL A 551 -8.69 12.52 -28.46
N GLN A 552 -7.93 11.50 -28.14
CA GLN A 552 -6.57 11.25 -28.67
C GLN A 552 -6.58 10.02 -29.59
N PRO A 553 -5.84 10.05 -30.71
CA PRO A 553 -5.66 8.84 -31.51
C PRO A 553 -4.90 7.78 -30.72
N ILE A 554 -5.24 6.51 -30.94
CA ILE A 554 -4.44 5.40 -30.43
C ILE A 554 -3.17 5.31 -31.28
N PRO A 555 -1.97 5.39 -30.68
CA PRO A 555 -0.74 5.31 -31.44
C PRO A 555 -0.55 3.91 -32.03
N GLY A 556 -0.27 3.85 -33.34
CA GLY A 556 0.15 2.63 -34.06
C GLY A 556 1.67 2.59 -34.20
N PRO A 557 2.24 1.60 -34.93
CA PRO A 557 1.55 0.55 -35.66
C PRO A 557 1.02 -0.58 -34.76
N PHE A 558 -0.07 -1.19 -35.22
CA PHE A 558 -0.57 -2.43 -34.63
C PHE A 558 -0.38 -3.56 -35.63
N GLU A 559 -0.15 -4.79 -35.18
CA GLU A 559 -0.23 -5.97 -36.04
C GLU A 559 -1.63 -6.11 -36.66
N VAL A 560 -2.66 -5.81 -35.85
CA VAL A 560 -4.06 -5.75 -36.29
C VAL A 560 -4.69 -4.48 -35.74
N ALA A 561 -5.18 -3.63 -36.60
CA ALA A 561 -5.81 -2.38 -36.18
C ALA A 561 -7.03 -2.66 -35.28
N PRO A 562 -7.25 -1.87 -34.19
CA PRO A 562 -8.40 -2.05 -33.28
C PRO A 562 -9.75 -2.08 -34.00
N SER A 563 -9.91 -1.29 -35.05
CA SER A 563 -11.13 -1.22 -35.87
C SER A 563 -11.51 -2.57 -36.53
N VAL A 564 -10.57 -3.47 -36.77
CA VAL A 564 -10.85 -4.83 -37.28
C VAL A 564 -11.68 -5.64 -36.28
N PHE A 565 -11.58 -5.34 -34.98
CA PHE A 565 -12.38 -5.93 -33.92
C PHE A 565 -13.59 -5.08 -33.52
N GLY A 566 -13.89 -4.01 -34.28
CA GLY A 566 -14.97 -3.08 -33.93
C GLY A 566 -14.63 -2.19 -32.74
N LEU A 567 -13.37 -2.08 -32.35
CA LEU A 567 -12.91 -1.21 -31.29
C LEU A 567 -12.59 0.19 -31.86
N PRO A 568 -12.75 1.27 -31.09
CA PRO A 568 -12.41 2.61 -31.56
C PRO A 568 -10.89 2.76 -31.73
N ASP A 569 -10.49 3.54 -32.73
CA ASP A 569 -9.09 3.91 -32.99
C ASP A 569 -8.65 5.15 -32.20
N THR A 570 -9.38 5.47 -31.14
CA THR A 570 -9.15 6.65 -30.31
C THR A 570 -9.29 6.36 -28.82
N HIS A 571 -8.50 7.08 -28.01
CA HIS A 571 -8.66 7.13 -26.57
C HIS A 571 -9.56 8.30 -26.18
N HIS A 572 -10.74 7.99 -25.64
CA HIS A 572 -11.64 9.00 -25.10
C HIS A 572 -11.11 9.49 -23.73
N PRO A 573 -11.19 10.81 -23.43
CA PRO A 573 -10.73 11.36 -22.15
C PRO A 573 -11.60 10.90 -20.95
N LEU A 574 -12.87 10.55 -21.17
CA LEU A 574 -13.73 9.93 -20.14
C LEU A 574 -13.56 8.42 -20.20
N LYS A 575 -12.78 7.89 -19.25
CA LYS A 575 -12.24 6.52 -19.29
C LYS A 575 -13.15 5.47 -18.65
N GLY A 576 -13.99 5.91 -17.68
CA GLY A 576 -14.68 5.02 -16.75
C GLY A 576 -13.79 4.43 -15.65
N PRO A 577 -14.36 3.61 -14.76
CA PRO A 577 -13.64 3.03 -13.64
C PRO A 577 -12.52 2.06 -14.07
N MET A 578 -11.32 2.27 -13.51
CA MET A 578 -10.17 1.39 -13.65
C MET A 578 -9.51 1.21 -12.28
N THR A 579 -9.03 0.00 -11.99
CA THR A 579 -8.30 -0.27 -10.75
C THR A 579 -6.92 0.39 -10.78
N THR A 580 -6.45 0.85 -9.63
CA THR A 580 -5.06 1.30 -9.46
C THR A 580 -4.12 0.18 -9.86
N GLN A 581 -3.12 0.49 -10.69
CA GLN A 581 -2.10 -0.47 -11.11
C GLN A 581 -0.92 -0.45 -10.13
N SER A 582 -0.27 -1.61 -9.97
CA SER A 582 1.04 -1.66 -9.34
C SER A 582 2.06 -0.90 -10.18
N LEU A 583 2.95 -0.15 -9.52
CA LEU A 583 4.12 0.47 -10.15
C LEU A 583 5.33 -0.46 -10.17
N ARG A 584 5.18 -1.69 -9.70
CA ARG A 584 6.24 -2.69 -9.69
C ARG A 584 6.43 -3.27 -11.08
N GLY A 585 7.68 -3.51 -11.46
CA GLY A 585 8.02 -4.22 -12.69
C GLY A 585 7.66 -3.46 -13.97
N MET A 586 7.60 -2.13 -13.96
CA MET A 586 7.26 -1.35 -15.16
C MET A 586 8.36 -1.36 -16.24
N ALA A 587 9.61 -1.56 -15.85
CA ALA A 587 10.70 -1.68 -16.83
C ALA A 587 10.55 -2.96 -17.68
N ASN A 588 10.73 -2.85 -18.98
CA ASN A 588 10.70 -3.96 -19.96
C ASN A 588 9.34 -4.69 -20.07
N HIS A 589 8.23 -4.06 -19.72
CA HIS A 589 6.90 -4.67 -19.75
C HIS A 589 5.94 -4.09 -20.82
N GLY A 590 6.39 -3.18 -21.65
CA GLY A 590 5.57 -2.59 -22.71
C GLY A 590 4.78 -1.34 -22.27
N PRO A 591 3.69 -1.02 -22.96
CA PRO A 591 2.92 0.19 -22.71
C PRO A 591 2.38 0.26 -21.28
N MET A 592 2.37 1.46 -20.69
CA MET A 592 1.82 1.74 -19.37
C MET A 592 0.35 2.17 -19.46
N HIS A 593 -0.36 2.15 -18.34
CA HIS A 593 -1.82 2.24 -18.18
C HIS A 593 -2.58 1.02 -18.71
N TRP A 594 -3.78 0.80 -18.17
CA TRP A 594 -4.68 -0.27 -18.62
C TRP A 594 -5.00 -0.20 -20.12
N ARG A 595 -5.04 1.00 -20.69
CA ARG A 595 -5.32 1.22 -22.10
C ARG A 595 -4.07 1.20 -23.00
N GLY A 596 -2.87 1.09 -22.41
CA GLY A 596 -1.61 1.17 -23.14
C GLY A 596 -1.35 2.54 -23.80
N ASP A 597 -1.89 3.62 -23.24
CA ASP A 597 -1.80 4.97 -23.83
C ASP A 597 -0.54 5.73 -23.42
N ARG A 598 0.37 5.08 -22.69
CA ARG A 598 1.69 5.60 -22.34
C ARG A 598 2.78 4.69 -22.91
N THR A 599 3.31 5.04 -24.07
CA THR A 599 4.27 4.21 -24.80
C THR A 599 5.66 4.85 -24.92
N GLY A 600 5.79 6.14 -24.60
CA GLY A 600 6.95 6.95 -24.91
C GLY A 600 7.06 7.36 -26.38
N GLY A 601 6.19 6.83 -27.24
CA GLY A 601 6.21 7.03 -28.69
C GLY A 601 4.90 7.54 -29.27
N ASN A 602 4.14 8.37 -28.53
CA ASN A 602 2.82 8.84 -29.00
C ASN A 602 2.83 9.62 -30.31
N ALA A 603 3.95 10.23 -30.69
CA ALA A 603 4.13 10.91 -31.97
C ALA A 603 4.76 10.01 -33.02
N ASN A 604 5.29 8.87 -32.62
CA ASN A 604 5.93 7.91 -33.49
C ASN A 604 5.49 6.54 -33.02
N PRO A 605 4.75 5.80 -33.81
CA PRO A 605 3.93 4.71 -33.33
C PRO A 605 4.76 3.58 -32.75
N SER A 606 4.53 3.25 -31.50
CA SER A 606 5.01 2.04 -30.92
C SER A 606 4.24 1.64 -29.68
N ALA A 607 3.04 1.14 -29.89
CA ALA A 607 2.31 0.42 -28.87
C ALA A 607 2.72 -1.06 -28.80
N GLN A 608 3.46 -1.55 -29.80
CA GLN A 608 3.81 -2.98 -29.93
C GLN A 608 5.33 -3.16 -29.86
N PRO A 609 5.86 -4.00 -28.95
CA PRO A 609 7.30 -4.23 -28.80
C PRO A 609 7.98 -4.82 -30.04
N ASP A 610 7.22 -5.53 -30.89
CA ASP A 610 7.74 -6.26 -32.04
C ASP A 610 7.69 -5.48 -33.34
N SER A 611 7.06 -4.32 -33.41
CA SER A 611 6.89 -3.53 -34.63
C SER A 611 7.28 -2.07 -34.51
N GLY A 612 7.73 -1.61 -33.35
CA GLY A 612 8.13 -0.23 -33.13
C GLY A 612 9.08 -0.03 -31.96
N SER A 613 9.44 1.20 -31.64
CA SER A 613 10.24 1.52 -30.47
C SER A 613 9.35 1.73 -29.26
N PHE A 614 9.65 1.07 -28.16
CA PHE A 614 9.07 1.33 -26.85
C PHE A 614 10.11 2.02 -25.97
N ASP A 615 9.70 3.08 -25.26
CA ASP A 615 10.56 3.85 -24.38
C ASP A 615 9.83 4.05 -23.04
N GLU A 616 10.12 3.19 -22.08
CA GLU A 616 9.50 3.23 -20.75
C GLU A 616 9.90 4.46 -19.93
N VAL A 617 11.06 5.06 -20.20
CA VAL A 617 11.49 6.31 -19.56
C VAL A 617 10.58 7.44 -20.03
N ALA A 618 10.44 7.60 -21.35
CA ALA A 618 9.53 8.60 -21.91
C ALA A 618 8.06 8.31 -21.56
N ALA A 619 7.66 7.03 -21.50
CA ALA A 619 6.33 6.62 -21.10
C ALA A 619 6.00 7.04 -19.65
N PHE A 620 6.93 6.80 -18.72
CA PHE A 620 6.74 7.23 -17.33
C PHE A 620 6.81 8.75 -17.18
N LYS A 621 7.71 9.43 -17.88
CA LYS A 621 7.80 10.90 -17.86
C LYS A 621 6.51 11.59 -18.34
N ALA A 622 5.68 10.93 -19.16
CA ALA A 622 4.36 11.44 -19.54
C ALA A 622 3.38 11.56 -18.37
N PHE A 623 3.66 10.96 -17.20
CA PHE A 623 2.90 11.19 -15.96
C PHE A 623 3.22 12.51 -15.27
N LEU A 624 4.14 13.32 -15.79
CA LEU A 624 4.44 14.67 -15.27
C LEU A 624 3.17 15.52 -15.12
N GLY A 625 2.21 15.35 -16.04
CA GLY A 625 0.91 16.03 -15.99
C GLY A 625 0.00 15.62 -14.81
N ALA A 626 0.26 14.51 -14.13
CA ALA A 626 -0.52 14.09 -12.96
C ALA A 626 -0.29 14.98 -11.75
N PHE A 627 0.88 15.62 -11.62
CA PHE A 627 1.17 16.55 -10.55
C PHE A 627 0.17 17.72 -10.52
N PRO A 628 -0.05 18.47 -11.61
CA PRO A 628 -1.08 19.51 -11.62
C PRO A 628 -2.50 18.96 -11.75
N ASN A 629 -2.74 17.89 -12.51
CA ASN A 629 -4.11 17.50 -12.87
C ASN A 629 -4.79 16.58 -11.86
N LEU A 630 -4.03 15.83 -11.05
CA LEU A 630 -4.56 14.92 -10.05
C LEU A 630 -4.11 15.29 -8.63
N LEU A 631 -2.79 15.44 -8.41
CA LEU A 631 -2.26 15.75 -7.09
C LEU A 631 -2.53 17.20 -6.64
N GLY A 632 -2.91 18.08 -7.56
CA GLY A 632 -3.30 19.45 -7.24
C GLY A 632 -2.11 20.39 -7.01
N ARG A 633 -0.95 20.11 -7.60
CA ARG A 633 0.13 21.08 -7.67
C ARG A 633 -0.23 22.20 -8.66
N ASN A 634 0.25 23.42 -8.46
CA ASN A 634 0.01 24.52 -9.40
C ASN A 634 0.69 24.28 -10.76
N GLU A 635 1.90 23.70 -10.75
CA GLU A 635 2.71 23.41 -11.93
C GLU A 635 3.32 21.99 -11.82
N PRO A 636 3.76 21.38 -12.91
CA PRO A 636 4.53 20.14 -12.85
C PRO A 636 5.80 20.30 -11.99
N ILE A 637 6.39 19.19 -11.54
CA ILE A 637 7.74 19.20 -11.00
C ILE A 637 8.73 19.46 -12.13
N GLU A 638 9.95 19.87 -11.78
CA GLU A 638 11.04 20.08 -12.74
C GLU A 638 11.39 18.78 -13.47
N GLU A 639 11.79 18.88 -14.74
CA GLU A 639 12.15 17.70 -15.55
C GLU A 639 13.28 16.88 -14.91
N ALA A 640 14.29 17.54 -14.33
CA ALA A 640 15.37 16.88 -13.63
C ALA A 640 14.92 16.09 -12.38
N ASP A 641 13.82 16.48 -11.75
CA ASP A 641 13.22 15.76 -10.63
C ASP A 641 12.37 14.60 -11.13
N MET A 642 11.68 14.78 -12.25
CA MET A 642 10.98 13.69 -12.92
C MET A 642 11.96 12.61 -13.43
N ASP A 643 13.17 12.98 -13.84
CA ASP A 643 14.25 12.02 -14.18
C ASP A 643 14.65 11.17 -12.97
N LYS A 644 14.86 11.78 -11.80
CA LYS A 644 15.15 11.05 -10.55
C LYS A 644 14.01 10.10 -10.17
N PHE A 645 12.77 10.57 -10.29
CA PHE A 645 11.59 9.74 -10.01
C PHE A 645 11.51 8.55 -10.97
N THR A 646 11.74 8.77 -12.26
CA THR A 646 11.76 7.73 -13.29
C THR A 646 12.85 6.70 -13.02
N ASP A 647 14.06 7.14 -12.70
CA ASP A 647 15.19 6.27 -12.35
C ASP A 647 14.89 5.38 -11.14
N PHE A 648 14.18 5.89 -10.14
CA PHE A 648 13.77 5.11 -8.99
C PHE A 648 12.69 4.09 -9.34
N ILE A 649 11.59 4.55 -9.94
CA ILE A 649 10.38 3.74 -10.08
C ILE A 649 10.55 2.57 -11.05
N LEU A 650 11.35 2.73 -12.09
CA LEU A 650 11.66 1.67 -13.05
C LEU A 650 12.54 0.55 -12.45
N GLN A 651 13.12 0.76 -11.27
CA GLN A 651 13.87 -0.27 -10.55
C GLN A 651 13.01 -1.08 -9.58
N VAL A 652 11.79 -0.62 -9.25
CA VAL A 652 10.92 -1.32 -8.29
C VAL A 652 10.43 -2.64 -8.89
N SER A 653 10.79 -3.74 -8.22
CA SER A 653 10.50 -5.11 -8.68
C SER A 653 9.33 -5.73 -7.94
N TYR A 654 8.68 -6.69 -8.57
CA TYR A 654 7.73 -7.56 -7.87
C TYR A 654 8.45 -8.41 -6.81
N PRO A 655 7.79 -8.68 -5.66
CA PRO A 655 8.28 -9.64 -4.69
C PRO A 655 8.38 -11.05 -5.31
N PRO A 656 9.16 -11.96 -4.70
CA PRO A 656 9.20 -13.35 -5.11
C PRO A 656 7.80 -13.97 -5.13
N ASN A 657 7.51 -14.84 -6.10
CA ASN A 657 6.22 -15.50 -6.18
C ASN A 657 6.08 -16.52 -5.02
N PRO A 658 5.10 -16.36 -4.10
CA PRO A 658 5.00 -17.16 -2.87
C PRO A 658 4.65 -18.64 -3.11
N VAL A 659 4.19 -18.97 -4.31
CA VAL A 659 3.80 -20.35 -4.68
C VAL A 659 4.78 -21.02 -5.63
N ARG A 660 5.91 -20.37 -5.95
CA ARG A 660 6.98 -20.97 -6.76
C ARG A 660 8.22 -21.24 -5.92
N ARG A 661 8.97 -22.25 -6.32
CA ARG A 661 10.28 -22.55 -5.73
C ARG A 661 11.28 -21.46 -6.12
N ILE A 662 12.39 -21.37 -5.38
CA ILE A 662 13.45 -20.39 -5.63
C ILE A 662 14.07 -20.52 -7.05
N ASP A 663 13.98 -21.71 -7.65
CA ASP A 663 14.39 -21.98 -9.03
C ASP A 663 13.29 -21.64 -10.07
N ASN A 664 12.22 -20.95 -9.61
CA ASN A 664 11.04 -20.56 -10.39
C ASN A 664 10.22 -21.75 -10.96
N GLN A 665 10.45 -22.95 -10.49
CA GLN A 665 9.64 -24.12 -10.84
C GLN A 665 8.38 -24.19 -9.96
N LEU A 666 7.33 -24.84 -10.48
CA LEU A 666 6.14 -25.14 -9.70
C LEU A 666 6.48 -26.14 -8.59
N THR A 667 5.77 -26.08 -7.48
CA THR A 667 5.86 -27.09 -6.42
C THR A 667 5.19 -28.38 -6.87
N ALA A 668 5.46 -29.50 -6.20
CA ALA A 668 4.85 -30.78 -6.55
C ALA A 668 3.32 -30.81 -6.37
N SER A 669 2.76 -29.87 -5.61
CA SER A 669 1.32 -29.73 -5.39
C SER A 669 0.62 -28.82 -6.42
N GLN A 670 1.36 -28.14 -7.26
CA GLN A 670 0.88 -27.26 -8.33
C GLN A 670 1.02 -27.92 -9.72
#